data_87c6be24ba971cb9f1cb784f31a5af7d
#
_entry.id   87c6be24ba971cb9f1cb784f31a5af7d
#
_cell.length_a   1.000
_cell.length_b   1.000
_cell.length_c   1.000
_cell.angle_alpha   90.00
_cell.angle_beta   90.00
_cell.angle_gamma   90.00
#
_symmetry.space_group_name_H-M   'P 1'
#
loop_
_entity.id
_entity.type
_entity.pdbx_description
1 polymer ?
#
loop_
_entity_poly.entity_id
_entity_poly.type
_entity_poly.pdbx_seq_one_letter_code
_entity_poly.pdbx_strand_id
1 'polypeptide(L)'
;MQITLNKNKYAIATVLVFLVGGYLGLSASPWFASKMTVLSFRADSVSRSKSVSAKKQGDKIKLNHSDLLTYDVAVRPDVQRLIGNVSFSHGNATMTCDSAYLNESEQVFEAFGNVHMVQADTIKMYGQYLHYDGRTKLARLRKDVKLENKTTTVFTDSLDYDRVADIAYYFEGGTVTDAQNTLTSDYGQFEPKTNNAEFRYNVKLVNDSTEMTTSHLLYNTRTRVGLYDGDTQIKSDSGLIVSKRGTYDLNANVGVLLDRSEVYSGNRMLVGDSIYYDGTVKFGEAFGRMELHDTLQRASLYGDYGYFDGQRNYGFASGRAYGLDYSQKDTLYVGADTLELISFKRDFLADTTNLYPARVQGDSLMRELRAHKHVKVYREDAQAIADSMSYVGVDSVLSLYGKPFLWSDARQMSGDTVIFYFRNKKLDYSDILGRALGIEQMPDNKSYFNQIKADAIRAYMQDSTVRRIEAKGAKVESIFYMKEDERKQYSGVNRMLSGGMILDLDSGHLKKSYWHGEVAGKMYPIEMAAAQKADKLEEFNWAVERRPQSPEDVVPNDSLAKHYTLVDLRKFSGAKAALDIYTPYDKKQKENRLVADSIRAKIYESVKDYDYPYIRKLRDDAPAAYVYKTNELLDIKRWQYNPFSAQGVPVASNTSTFTGMLDVKRSKEE
;
A
#
# COMPACT_ATOMS: atom_id res chain seq x y z
N MET A 1 47.54 -21.41 25.72
CA MET A 1 46.97 -22.77 25.80
C MET A 1 45.83 -22.79 24.81
N GLN A 2 46.19 -23.14 23.63
CA GLN A 2 45.63 -24.12 22.68
C GLN A 2 44.10 -24.08 22.56
N ILE A 3 43.56 -23.52 21.49
CA ILE A 3 43.30 -24.09 20.11
C ILE A 3 42.25 -25.19 20.17
N THR A 4 41.13 -24.96 19.49
CA THR A 4 40.79 -25.75 18.31
C THR A 4 39.78 -25.04 17.42
N LEU A 5 40.22 -24.82 16.18
CA LEU A 5 39.44 -24.48 14.97
C LEU A 5 38.61 -25.69 14.53
N ASN A 6 37.42 -25.47 13.99
CA ASN A 6 36.93 -26.35 12.95
C ASN A 6 36.35 -25.55 11.77
N LYS A 7 37.00 -25.80 10.62
CA LYS A 7 36.70 -25.27 9.28
C LYS A 7 35.57 -26.10 8.67
N ASN A 8 34.65 -25.44 7.96
CA ASN A 8 34.23 -26.00 6.69
C ASN A 8 33.89 -24.88 5.67
N LYS A 9 34.60 -25.02 4.57
CA LYS A 9 34.60 -24.20 3.36
C LYS A 9 33.34 -24.46 2.53
N TYR A 10 32.81 -23.42 1.86
CA TYR A 10 32.46 -23.56 0.44
C TYR A 10 32.76 -22.27 -0.32
N ALA A 11 33.22 -22.49 -1.55
CA ALA A 11 34.03 -21.65 -2.38
C ALA A 11 33.25 -20.54 -3.09
N ILE A 12 33.95 -19.43 -3.23
CA ILE A 12 33.73 -18.33 -4.17
C ILE A 12 34.14 -18.77 -5.55
N ALA A 13 33.32 -18.54 -6.56
CA ALA A 13 33.76 -18.51 -7.95
C ALA A 13 33.41 -17.15 -8.56
N THR A 14 34.41 -16.32 -8.64
CA THR A 14 34.50 -15.08 -9.40
C THR A 14 34.69 -15.41 -10.86
N VAL A 15 33.91 -14.82 -11.78
CA VAL A 15 34.32 -14.67 -13.19
C VAL A 15 34.04 -13.23 -13.62
N LEU A 16 35.15 -12.55 -13.81
CA LEU A 16 35.37 -11.30 -14.53
C LEU A 16 35.74 -11.65 -15.96
N VAL A 17 35.15 -11.06 -16.99
CA VAL A 17 35.78 -10.75 -18.29
C VAL A 17 34.97 -9.66 -18.99
N PHE A 18 35.48 -8.48 -19.02
CA PHE A 18 36.11 -7.64 -20.09
C PHE A 18 35.23 -7.26 -21.31
N LEU A 19 35.03 -6.01 -21.38
CA LEU A 19 34.94 -4.96 -22.39
C LEU A 19 35.63 -5.21 -23.75
N VAL A 20 35.13 -4.48 -24.74
CA VAL A 20 35.66 -3.76 -25.91
C VAL A 20 34.87 -4.15 -27.16
N GLY A 21 34.05 -3.32 -27.70
CA GLY A 21 34.32 -2.23 -28.61
C GLY A 21 34.08 -2.62 -30.07
N GLY A 22 33.35 -1.79 -30.80
CA GLY A 22 33.52 -1.70 -32.24
C GLY A 22 32.24 -1.63 -33.07
N TYR A 23 31.98 -0.45 -33.56
CA TYR A 23 31.17 -0.09 -34.70
C TYR A 23 31.40 -0.95 -35.93
N LEU A 24 30.40 -1.27 -36.72
CA LEU A 24 30.21 -0.95 -38.12
C LEU A 24 29.06 -1.76 -38.73
N GLY A 25 28.25 -1.07 -39.48
CA GLY A 25 27.07 -1.50 -40.18
C GLY A 25 27.37 -2.36 -41.42
N LEU A 26 26.31 -2.85 -41.95
CA LEU A 26 25.94 -2.97 -43.37
C LEU A 26 25.06 -4.21 -43.64
N SER A 27 23.88 -3.91 -44.10
CA SER A 27 23.15 -4.51 -45.22
C SER A 27 22.96 -6.04 -45.36
N ALA A 28 21.67 -6.36 -45.41
CA ALA A 28 21.01 -7.14 -46.46
C ALA A 28 21.21 -8.66 -46.54
N SER A 29 20.05 -9.29 -46.39
CA SER A 29 19.50 -10.31 -47.25
C SER A 29 19.69 -11.81 -46.92
N PRO A 30 18.81 -12.63 -47.49
CA PRO A 30 18.03 -13.65 -46.75
C PRO A 30 18.56 -15.03 -47.12
N TRP A 31 18.19 -16.00 -46.35
CA TRP A 31 18.12 -17.42 -46.70
C TRP A 31 18.31 -18.29 -45.47
N PHE A 32 17.19 -18.82 -44.97
CA PHE A 32 17.14 -20.27 -44.72
C PHE A 32 15.68 -20.60 -44.33
N ALA A 33 14.91 -20.96 -45.37
CA ALA A 33 13.77 -21.82 -45.19
C ALA A 33 14.29 -23.22 -44.87
N SER A 34 13.85 -23.78 -43.75
CA SER A 34 14.05 -25.19 -43.50
C SER A 34 12.85 -25.81 -42.81
N LYS A 35 12.08 -26.50 -43.63
CA LYS A 35 11.33 -27.73 -43.39
C LYS A 35 10.42 -27.79 -42.18
N MET A 36 9.18 -27.38 -42.40
CA MET A 36 8.00 -28.00 -41.79
C MET A 36 7.82 -29.40 -42.37
N THR A 37 8.09 -30.41 -41.58
CA THR A 37 7.72 -31.79 -41.93
C THR A 37 6.25 -31.96 -41.64
N VAL A 38 5.44 -31.95 -42.69
CA VAL A 38 4.03 -32.35 -42.66
C VAL A 38 4.02 -33.85 -42.56
N LEU A 39 3.63 -34.39 -41.41
CA LEU A 39 3.28 -35.79 -41.24
C LEU A 39 1.86 -35.98 -41.81
N SER A 40 1.79 -36.41 -43.04
CA SER A 40 0.57 -36.92 -43.66
C SER A 40 0.26 -38.30 -43.06
N PHE A 41 -0.79 -38.41 -42.27
CA PHE A 41 -1.37 -39.70 -41.94
C PHE A 41 -2.17 -40.22 -43.12
N ARG A 42 -1.68 -41.28 -43.72
CA ARG A 42 -2.43 -42.13 -44.65
C ARG A 42 -3.60 -42.78 -43.90
N ALA A 43 -4.79 -42.58 -44.39
CA ALA A 43 -5.95 -43.33 -43.98
C ALA A 43 -5.85 -44.76 -44.59
N ASP A 44 -5.48 -45.70 -43.76
CA ASP A 44 -5.70 -47.11 -44.10
C ASP A 44 -7.12 -47.48 -43.76
N SER A 45 -7.81 -47.96 -44.79
CA SER A 45 -9.14 -48.54 -44.74
C SER A 45 -9.15 -49.77 -43.85
N VAL A 46 -9.65 -49.65 -42.62
CA VAL A 46 -9.95 -50.83 -41.78
C VAL A 46 -11.45 -51.14 -41.88
N SER A 47 -11.68 -52.34 -42.28
CA SER A 47 -12.98 -53.00 -42.45
C SER A 47 -13.95 -52.72 -41.28
N ARG A 48 -15.18 -52.35 -41.61
CA ARG A 48 -16.32 -52.32 -40.70
C ARG A 48 -16.58 -53.69 -40.09
N SER A 49 -16.07 -53.96 -38.92
CA SER A 49 -16.71 -54.88 -37.98
C SER A 49 -17.76 -54.05 -37.23
N LYS A 50 -19.02 -54.47 -37.37
CA LYS A 50 -20.12 -53.97 -36.53
C LYS A 50 -19.84 -54.42 -35.08
N SER A 51 -19.13 -53.59 -34.30
CA SER A 51 -19.22 -53.64 -32.86
C SER A 51 -20.52 -52.95 -32.48
N VAL A 52 -21.47 -53.73 -32.01
CA VAL A 52 -22.63 -53.26 -31.27
C VAL A 52 -22.04 -52.43 -30.12
N SER A 53 -22.12 -51.13 -30.23
CA SER A 53 -21.86 -50.20 -29.13
C SER A 53 -22.82 -50.59 -28.01
N ALA A 54 -22.33 -51.28 -26.99
CA ALA A 54 -23.03 -51.41 -25.73
C ALA A 54 -23.27 -49.95 -25.25
N LYS A 55 -24.52 -49.47 -25.27
CA LYS A 55 -24.95 -48.29 -24.57
C LYS A 55 -24.34 -48.39 -23.18
N LYS A 56 -23.40 -47.56 -22.82
CA LYS A 56 -22.97 -47.40 -21.42
C LYS A 56 -24.25 -47.14 -20.63
N GLN A 57 -24.69 -48.17 -19.90
CA GLN A 57 -25.81 -48.07 -18.99
C GLN A 57 -25.47 -46.97 -18.01
N GLY A 58 -26.20 -45.87 -18.03
CA GLY A 58 -25.93 -44.72 -17.16
C GLY A 58 -25.85 -45.24 -15.72
N ASP A 59 -24.88 -44.69 -14.99
CA ASP A 59 -24.70 -44.97 -13.57
C ASP A 59 -26.02 -44.62 -12.86
N LYS A 60 -26.71 -45.62 -12.26
CA LYS A 60 -28.04 -45.45 -11.63
C LYS A 60 -27.91 -45.44 -10.12
N ILE A 61 -28.85 -44.74 -9.47
CA ILE A 61 -29.03 -44.88 -8.02
C ILE A 61 -29.40 -46.28 -7.69
N LYS A 62 -28.68 -46.91 -6.77
CA LYS A 62 -28.91 -48.25 -6.28
C LYS A 62 -29.31 -48.21 -4.82
N LEU A 63 -30.47 -48.78 -4.50
CA LEU A 63 -30.88 -49.08 -3.13
C LEU A 63 -30.03 -50.26 -2.63
N ASN A 64 -29.29 -50.10 -1.55
CA ASN A 64 -28.48 -51.13 -0.93
C ASN A 64 -29.24 -51.82 0.21
N HIS A 65 -29.98 -51.04 1.04
CA HIS A 65 -30.70 -51.53 2.21
C HIS A 65 -31.87 -50.61 2.59
N SER A 66 -32.93 -51.22 3.15
CA SER A 66 -33.97 -50.60 3.96
C SER A 66 -34.66 -51.69 4.79
N ASP A 67 -35.10 -51.37 6.02
CA ASP A 67 -35.80 -52.33 6.86
C ASP A 67 -37.24 -52.58 6.33
N LEU A 68 -37.89 -51.54 5.79
CA LEU A 68 -39.24 -51.65 5.23
C LEU A 68 -39.32 -50.83 3.93
N LEU A 69 -39.88 -51.43 2.90
CA LEU A 69 -40.26 -50.80 1.65
C LEU A 69 -41.77 -50.88 1.49
N THR A 70 -42.41 -49.73 1.30
CA THR A 70 -43.84 -49.62 1.01
C THR A 70 -44.08 -48.89 -0.29
N TYR A 71 -45.12 -49.30 -1.02
CA TYR A 71 -45.48 -48.71 -2.31
C TYR A 71 -47.02 -48.49 -2.34
N ASP A 72 -47.43 -47.24 -2.47
CA ASP A 72 -48.84 -46.86 -2.52
C ASP A 72 -49.19 -46.32 -3.92
N VAL A 73 -49.71 -47.18 -4.75
CA VAL A 73 -50.08 -46.90 -6.14
C VAL A 73 -51.21 -45.87 -6.26
N ALA A 74 -52.09 -45.81 -5.22
CA ALA A 74 -53.21 -44.87 -5.24
C ALA A 74 -52.83 -43.43 -4.91
N VAL A 75 -51.77 -43.23 -4.15
CA VAL A 75 -51.34 -41.90 -3.69
C VAL A 75 -50.17 -41.35 -4.52
N ARG A 76 -49.15 -42.20 -4.79
CA ARG A 76 -47.97 -41.85 -5.62
C ARG A 76 -47.48 -43.05 -6.37
N PRO A 77 -47.94 -43.27 -7.60
CA PRO A 77 -47.70 -44.50 -8.37
C PRO A 77 -46.22 -44.77 -8.73
N ASP A 78 -45.37 -43.74 -8.67
CA ASP A 78 -43.97 -43.84 -9.08
C ASP A 78 -42.97 -43.67 -7.92
N VAL A 79 -43.45 -43.58 -6.66
CA VAL A 79 -42.61 -43.30 -5.49
C VAL A 79 -42.66 -44.42 -4.47
N GLN A 80 -41.51 -45.00 -4.17
CA GLN A 80 -41.31 -45.99 -3.09
C GLN A 80 -40.98 -45.26 -1.78
N ARG A 81 -41.63 -45.62 -0.69
CA ARG A 81 -41.32 -45.19 0.66
C ARG A 81 -40.47 -46.23 1.38
N LEU A 82 -39.31 -45.79 1.84
CA LEU A 82 -38.31 -46.59 2.53
C LEU A 82 -38.22 -46.16 3.98
N ILE A 83 -38.15 -47.09 4.92
CA ILE A 83 -38.12 -46.80 6.35
C ILE A 83 -37.09 -47.71 7.02
N GLY A 84 -36.27 -47.15 7.90
CA GLY A 84 -35.26 -47.79 8.73
C GLY A 84 -33.97 -48.16 8.00
N ASN A 85 -32.87 -47.66 8.52
CA ASN A 85 -31.50 -47.97 8.05
C ASN A 85 -31.31 -47.86 6.53
N VAL A 86 -31.93 -46.87 5.91
CA VAL A 86 -31.92 -46.72 4.45
C VAL A 86 -30.54 -46.41 3.93
N SER A 87 -30.08 -47.14 2.92
CA SER A 87 -28.79 -46.94 2.31
C SER A 87 -28.86 -46.96 0.79
N PHE A 88 -28.27 -45.96 0.15
CA PHE A 88 -28.13 -45.85 -1.30
C PHE A 88 -26.66 -45.77 -1.72
N SER A 89 -26.38 -46.14 -2.95
CA SER A 89 -25.13 -45.89 -3.63
C SER A 89 -25.35 -45.34 -5.03
N HIS A 90 -24.48 -44.42 -5.46
CA HIS A 90 -24.43 -43.92 -6.83
C HIS A 90 -22.99 -43.57 -7.22
N GLY A 91 -22.38 -44.42 -8.08
CA GLY A 91 -20.97 -44.34 -8.41
C GLY A 91 -20.10 -44.52 -7.16
N ASN A 92 -19.28 -43.52 -6.88
CA ASN A 92 -18.39 -43.48 -5.71
C ASN A 92 -18.99 -42.74 -4.50
N ALA A 93 -20.30 -42.54 -4.46
CA ALA A 93 -20.97 -41.96 -3.29
C ALA A 93 -21.85 -42.99 -2.61
N THR A 94 -21.87 -42.94 -1.29
CA THR A 94 -22.78 -43.72 -0.42
C THR A 94 -23.61 -42.72 0.41
N MET A 95 -24.89 -42.98 0.56
CA MET A 95 -25.83 -42.14 1.30
C MET A 95 -26.66 -43.01 2.24
N THR A 96 -26.80 -42.58 3.49
CA THR A 96 -27.62 -43.26 4.52
C THR A 96 -28.56 -42.26 5.17
N CYS A 97 -29.73 -42.75 5.65
CA CYS A 97 -30.73 -41.95 6.34
C CYS A 97 -31.73 -42.82 7.11
N ASP A 98 -32.60 -42.20 7.91
CA ASP A 98 -33.64 -42.96 8.65
C ASP A 98 -34.81 -43.38 7.75
N SER A 99 -35.20 -42.51 6.82
CA SER A 99 -36.28 -42.81 5.86
C SER A 99 -36.07 -42.06 4.55
N ALA A 100 -36.65 -42.55 3.44
CA ALA A 100 -36.56 -41.91 2.15
C ALA A 100 -37.80 -42.16 1.28
N TYR A 101 -38.02 -41.25 0.34
CA TYR A 101 -38.87 -41.44 -0.83
C TYR A 101 -37.99 -41.60 -2.06
N LEU A 102 -38.15 -42.70 -2.80
CA LEU A 102 -37.38 -42.96 -4.01
C LEU A 102 -38.30 -42.97 -5.24
N ASN A 103 -38.00 -42.13 -6.23
CA ASN A 103 -38.54 -42.21 -7.57
C ASN A 103 -37.48 -42.84 -8.50
N GLU A 104 -37.65 -44.12 -8.75
CA GLU A 104 -36.67 -44.90 -9.52
C GLU A 104 -36.68 -44.51 -11.02
N SER A 105 -37.84 -44.14 -11.57
CA SER A 105 -37.97 -43.75 -12.96
C SER A 105 -37.28 -42.39 -13.25
N GLU A 106 -37.34 -41.47 -12.34
CA GLU A 106 -36.68 -40.15 -12.41
C GLU A 106 -35.26 -40.16 -11.89
N GLN A 107 -34.85 -41.22 -11.18
CA GLN A 107 -33.56 -41.32 -10.51
C GLN A 107 -33.37 -40.20 -9.45
N VAL A 108 -34.40 -39.94 -8.67
CA VAL A 108 -34.44 -38.93 -7.61
C VAL A 108 -34.85 -39.56 -6.31
N PHE A 109 -34.24 -39.18 -5.21
CA PHE A 109 -34.74 -39.51 -3.88
C PHE A 109 -34.70 -38.32 -2.91
N GLU A 110 -35.59 -38.37 -1.93
CA GLU A 110 -35.61 -37.49 -0.79
C GLU A 110 -35.35 -38.31 0.48
N ALA A 111 -34.33 -37.91 1.24
CA ALA A 111 -33.93 -38.59 2.47
C ALA A 111 -34.20 -37.69 3.69
N PHE A 112 -34.62 -38.34 4.78
CA PHE A 112 -35.02 -37.64 6.01
C PHE A 112 -34.41 -38.34 7.23
N GLY A 113 -33.95 -37.52 8.16
CA GLY A 113 -33.38 -37.93 9.43
C GLY A 113 -31.99 -38.56 9.31
N ASN A 114 -31.08 -38.07 10.13
CA ASN A 114 -29.68 -38.54 10.22
C ASN A 114 -29.02 -38.80 8.87
N VAL A 115 -29.23 -37.90 7.92
CA VAL A 115 -28.66 -38.02 6.57
C VAL A 115 -27.15 -37.97 6.66
N HIS A 116 -26.49 -38.95 6.08
CA HIS A 116 -25.04 -39.00 5.94
C HIS A 116 -24.65 -39.39 4.51
N MET A 117 -23.93 -38.53 3.82
CA MET A 117 -23.42 -38.77 2.48
C MET A 117 -21.90 -38.77 2.48
N VAL A 118 -21.28 -39.77 1.90
CA VAL A 118 -19.84 -39.89 1.73
C VAL A 118 -19.50 -39.92 0.25
N GLN A 119 -18.61 -39.01 -0.16
CA GLN A 119 -18.12 -38.93 -1.54
C GLN A 119 -16.64 -39.27 -1.59
N ALA A 120 -16.28 -40.35 -2.30
CA ALA A 120 -14.90 -40.78 -2.54
C ALA A 120 -14.06 -40.90 -1.26
N ASP A 121 -14.65 -41.29 -0.14
CA ASP A 121 -14.06 -41.45 1.20
C ASP A 121 -13.37 -40.19 1.77
N THR A 122 -13.46 -39.05 1.07
CA THR A 122 -12.76 -37.83 1.47
C THR A 122 -13.70 -36.68 1.90
N ILE A 123 -14.91 -36.66 1.35
CA ILE A 123 -15.91 -35.64 1.66
C ILE A 123 -17.07 -36.32 2.38
N LYS A 124 -17.37 -35.86 3.57
CA LYS A 124 -18.49 -36.34 4.38
C LYS A 124 -19.48 -35.20 4.59
N MET A 125 -20.74 -35.44 4.36
CA MET A 125 -21.81 -34.47 4.54
C MET A 125 -22.90 -35.08 5.43
N TYR A 126 -23.38 -34.25 6.34
CA TYR A 126 -24.43 -34.60 7.32
C TYR A 126 -25.55 -33.57 7.21
N GLY A 127 -26.78 -33.95 7.53
CA GLY A 127 -27.93 -33.06 7.57
C GLY A 127 -29.20 -33.79 7.97
N GLN A 128 -30.31 -33.03 8.10
CA GLN A 128 -31.60 -33.63 8.45
C GLN A 128 -32.47 -33.99 7.21
N TYR A 129 -32.15 -33.37 6.08
CA TYR A 129 -32.86 -33.60 4.82
C TYR A 129 -31.87 -33.57 3.66
N LEU A 130 -32.06 -34.47 2.67
CA LEU A 130 -31.32 -34.52 1.42
C LEU A 130 -32.30 -34.74 0.26
N HIS A 131 -32.27 -33.85 -0.71
CA HIS A 131 -32.78 -34.11 -2.05
C HIS A 131 -31.63 -34.43 -2.97
N TYR A 132 -31.67 -35.60 -3.59
CA TYR A 132 -30.61 -36.06 -4.49
C TYR A 132 -31.16 -36.39 -5.89
N ASP A 133 -30.64 -35.72 -6.91
CA ASP A 133 -30.91 -36.02 -8.30
C ASP A 133 -29.74 -36.81 -8.93
N GLY A 134 -29.99 -38.06 -9.26
CA GLY A 134 -28.97 -38.96 -9.83
C GLY A 134 -28.59 -38.64 -11.28
N ARG A 135 -29.45 -37.96 -12.03
CA ARG A 135 -29.15 -37.57 -13.43
C ARG A 135 -28.17 -36.45 -13.49
N THR A 136 -28.38 -35.43 -12.65
CA THR A 136 -27.51 -34.26 -12.53
C THR A 136 -26.37 -34.47 -11.53
N LYS A 137 -26.50 -35.47 -10.64
CA LYS A 137 -25.61 -35.78 -9.52
C LYS A 137 -25.53 -34.62 -8.51
N LEU A 138 -26.60 -33.87 -8.36
CA LEU A 138 -26.73 -32.78 -7.43
C LEU A 138 -27.34 -33.23 -6.11
N ALA A 139 -26.65 -32.98 -5.00
CA ALA A 139 -27.13 -33.21 -3.64
C ALA A 139 -27.50 -31.86 -2.98
N ARG A 140 -28.70 -31.72 -2.45
CA ARG A 140 -29.18 -30.57 -1.70
C ARG A 140 -29.49 -30.99 -0.28
N LEU A 141 -28.61 -30.60 0.65
CA LEU A 141 -28.74 -30.84 2.07
C LEU A 141 -29.35 -29.63 2.76
N ARG A 142 -30.20 -29.89 3.76
CA ARG A 142 -30.86 -28.83 4.52
C ARG A 142 -30.93 -29.22 5.99
N LYS A 143 -30.91 -28.18 6.82
CA LYS A 143 -31.05 -28.20 8.25
C LYS A 143 -29.90 -28.92 8.96
N ASP A 144 -29.20 -28.21 9.80
CA ASP A 144 -28.05 -28.67 10.58
C ASP A 144 -26.98 -29.33 9.68
N VAL A 145 -26.65 -28.67 8.56
CA VAL A 145 -25.74 -29.25 7.57
C VAL A 145 -24.29 -29.05 7.99
N LYS A 146 -23.53 -30.13 7.92
CA LYS A 146 -22.09 -30.17 8.13
C LYS A 146 -21.41 -30.85 6.96
N LEU A 147 -20.41 -30.19 6.35
CA LEU A 147 -19.52 -30.80 5.35
C LEU A 147 -18.11 -30.87 5.94
N GLU A 148 -17.49 -32.03 5.91
CA GLU A 148 -16.12 -32.29 6.32
C GLU A 148 -15.26 -32.68 5.12
N ASN A 149 -14.14 -31.99 4.94
CA ASN A 149 -13.10 -32.34 3.97
C ASN A 149 -11.73 -32.27 4.64
N LYS A 150 -11.14 -33.38 5.03
CA LYS A 150 -9.81 -33.52 5.65
C LYS A 150 -9.55 -32.46 6.76
N THR A 151 -9.26 -31.23 6.38
CA THR A 151 -8.85 -30.15 7.26
C THR A 151 -9.85 -29.00 7.36
N THR A 152 -10.90 -29.02 6.55
CA THR A 152 -11.89 -27.94 6.47
C THR A 152 -13.26 -28.48 6.81
N THR A 153 -13.99 -27.78 7.67
CA THR A 153 -15.38 -28.08 8.02
C THR A 153 -16.26 -26.88 7.68
N VAL A 154 -17.39 -27.13 7.03
CA VAL A 154 -18.42 -26.14 6.72
C VAL A 154 -19.67 -26.45 7.54
N PHE A 155 -20.23 -25.45 8.21
CA PHE A 155 -21.50 -25.50 8.91
C PHE A 155 -22.47 -24.51 8.28
N THR A 156 -23.68 -24.95 7.96
CA THR A 156 -24.75 -24.13 7.37
C THR A 156 -26.10 -24.81 7.52
N ASP A 157 -27.19 -24.10 7.30
CA ASP A 157 -28.51 -24.70 7.23
C ASP A 157 -28.88 -25.15 5.80
N SER A 158 -28.18 -24.69 4.78
CA SER A 158 -28.44 -25.06 3.39
C SER A 158 -27.16 -25.26 2.60
N LEU A 159 -26.92 -26.44 2.07
CA LEU A 159 -25.77 -26.79 1.26
C LEU A 159 -26.21 -27.51 -0.01
N ASP A 160 -25.75 -27.02 -1.14
CA ASP A 160 -25.85 -27.70 -2.41
C ASP A 160 -24.49 -28.23 -2.84
N TYR A 161 -24.39 -29.49 -3.22
CA TYR A 161 -23.14 -30.11 -3.65
C TYR A 161 -23.30 -30.73 -5.05
N ASP A 162 -22.60 -30.15 -6.00
CA ASP A 162 -22.49 -30.65 -7.34
C ASP A 162 -21.33 -31.67 -7.42
N ARG A 163 -21.67 -32.94 -7.53
CA ARG A 163 -20.70 -34.04 -7.62
C ARG A 163 -19.96 -34.10 -8.95
N VAL A 164 -20.47 -33.47 -10.01
CA VAL A 164 -19.83 -33.45 -11.33
C VAL A 164 -18.73 -32.40 -11.32
N ALA A 165 -19.05 -31.17 -10.86
CA ALA A 165 -18.11 -30.08 -10.71
C ALA A 165 -17.20 -30.26 -9.49
N ASP A 166 -17.63 -31.05 -8.50
CA ASP A 166 -17.02 -31.18 -7.18
C ASP A 166 -16.96 -29.85 -6.43
N ILE A 167 -18.13 -29.19 -6.37
CA ILE A 167 -18.29 -27.86 -5.76
C ILE A 167 -19.42 -27.92 -4.75
N ALA A 168 -19.15 -27.46 -3.53
CA ALA A 168 -20.14 -27.22 -2.50
C ALA A 168 -20.42 -25.72 -2.37
N TYR A 169 -21.67 -25.32 -2.18
CA TYR A 169 -22.01 -23.92 -1.94
C TYR A 169 -23.23 -23.78 -1.03
N TYR A 170 -23.22 -22.70 -0.26
CA TYR A 170 -24.32 -22.29 0.62
C TYR A 170 -24.69 -20.82 0.35
N PHE A 171 -25.92 -20.45 0.72
CA PHE A 171 -26.48 -19.11 0.45
C PHE A 171 -27.38 -18.55 1.55
N GLU A 172 -27.50 -19.20 2.69
CA GLU A 172 -28.27 -18.78 3.87
C GLU A 172 -27.38 -18.52 5.09
N GLY A 173 -26.12 -18.16 4.83
CA GLY A 173 -25.11 -18.03 5.85
C GLY A 173 -24.40 -19.36 6.14
N GLY A 174 -23.14 -19.25 6.53
CA GLY A 174 -22.35 -20.40 6.88
C GLY A 174 -21.06 -20.02 7.59
N THR A 175 -20.52 -21.03 8.28
CA THR A 175 -19.23 -20.94 8.96
C THR A 175 -18.30 -21.99 8.40
N VAL A 176 -17.13 -21.58 7.96
CA VAL A 176 -16.05 -22.45 7.50
C VAL A 176 -14.92 -22.40 8.51
N THR A 177 -14.51 -23.55 8.99
CA THR A 177 -13.40 -23.66 9.95
C THR A 177 -12.29 -24.51 9.38
N ASP A 178 -11.06 -24.09 9.55
CA ASP A 178 -9.86 -24.91 9.40
C ASP A 178 -9.10 -25.00 10.74
N ALA A 179 -7.88 -25.52 10.74
CA ALA A 179 -7.12 -25.73 11.98
C ALA A 179 -6.83 -24.44 12.77
N GLN A 180 -6.89 -23.25 12.16
CA GLN A 180 -6.50 -21.98 12.76
C GLN A 180 -7.49 -20.84 12.49
N ASN A 181 -8.32 -20.95 11.45
CA ASN A 181 -9.18 -19.87 11.01
C ASN A 181 -10.65 -20.23 11.13
N THR A 182 -11.46 -19.24 11.47
CA THR A 182 -12.91 -19.31 11.37
C THR A 182 -13.36 -18.21 10.40
N LEU A 183 -14.09 -18.60 9.38
CA LEU A 183 -14.64 -17.69 8.39
C LEU A 183 -16.16 -17.79 8.38
N THR A 184 -16.84 -16.66 8.40
CA THR A 184 -18.29 -16.54 8.27
C THR A 184 -18.65 -15.68 7.07
N SER A 185 -19.73 -15.99 6.37
CA SER A 185 -20.27 -15.21 5.26
C SER A 185 -21.72 -15.59 4.97
N ASP A 186 -22.44 -14.73 4.25
CA ASP A 186 -23.81 -15.06 3.82
C ASP A 186 -23.82 -16.10 2.68
N TYR A 187 -22.83 -16.00 1.78
CA TYR A 187 -22.63 -16.94 0.68
C TYR A 187 -21.21 -17.50 0.69
N GLY A 188 -21.09 -18.80 0.49
CA GLY A 188 -19.80 -19.46 0.31
C GLY A 188 -19.85 -20.56 -0.74
N GLN A 189 -18.76 -20.65 -1.49
CA GLN A 189 -18.50 -21.73 -2.44
C GLN A 189 -17.15 -22.35 -2.10
N PHE A 190 -17.08 -23.67 -2.06
CA PHE A 190 -15.86 -24.41 -1.73
C PHE A 190 -15.59 -25.50 -2.76
N GLU A 191 -14.36 -25.57 -3.23
CA GLU A 191 -13.83 -26.60 -4.14
C GLU A 191 -12.88 -27.54 -3.37
N PRO A 192 -13.33 -28.71 -2.92
CA PRO A 192 -12.53 -29.61 -2.09
C PRO A 192 -11.21 -30.08 -2.71
N LYS A 193 -11.17 -30.25 -4.04
CA LYS A 193 -9.96 -30.71 -4.75
C LYS A 193 -8.84 -29.66 -4.80
N THR A 194 -9.20 -28.40 -4.94
CA THR A 194 -8.24 -27.29 -5.11
C THR A 194 -7.96 -26.56 -3.81
N ASN A 195 -8.78 -26.77 -2.79
CA ASN A 195 -8.86 -26.02 -1.56
C ASN A 195 -9.16 -24.52 -1.78
N ASN A 196 -9.76 -24.16 -2.91
CA ASN A 196 -10.19 -22.82 -3.20
C ASN A 196 -11.61 -22.61 -2.66
N ALA A 197 -11.83 -21.43 -2.11
CA ALA A 197 -13.14 -21.01 -1.65
C ALA A 197 -13.42 -19.58 -2.08
N GLU A 198 -14.68 -19.29 -2.31
CA GLU A 198 -15.16 -17.94 -2.59
C GLU A 198 -16.26 -17.59 -1.58
N PHE A 199 -16.12 -16.42 -0.94
CA PHE A 199 -17.05 -15.94 0.06
C PHE A 199 -17.54 -14.55 -0.31
N ARG A 200 -18.83 -14.30 -0.06
CA ARG A 200 -19.45 -13.03 -0.39
C ARG A 200 -20.42 -12.61 0.69
N TYR A 201 -20.55 -11.29 0.81
CA TYR A 201 -21.44 -10.60 1.72
C TYR A 201 -21.12 -10.91 3.20
N ASN A 202 -20.87 -9.86 3.95
CA ASN A 202 -20.59 -9.93 5.39
C ASN A 202 -19.48 -10.95 5.73
N VAL A 203 -18.43 -11.00 4.86
CA VAL A 203 -17.32 -11.93 5.06
C VAL A 203 -16.50 -11.48 6.24
N LYS A 204 -16.34 -12.38 7.22
CA LYS A 204 -15.48 -12.17 8.38
C LYS A 204 -14.59 -13.40 8.56
N LEU A 205 -13.27 -13.20 8.52
CA LEU A 205 -12.27 -14.22 8.79
C LEU A 205 -11.52 -13.85 10.07
N VAL A 206 -11.42 -14.78 10.98
CA VAL A 206 -10.78 -14.59 12.28
C VAL A 206 -9.82 -15.74 12.57
N ASN A 207 -8.63 -15.39 13.07
CA ASN A 207 -7.71 -16.31 13.71
C ASN A 207 -7.14 -15.69 15.01
N ASP A 208 -6.18 -16.34 15.64
CA ASP A 208 -5.61 -15.91 16.92
C ASP A 208 -5.02 -14.48 16.89
N SER A 209 -4.54 -14.02 15.74
CA SER A 209 -3.79 -12.75 15.61
C SER A 209 -4.40 -11.77 14.60
N THR A 210 -5.38 -12.21 13.79
CA THR A 210 -5.88 -11.41 12.67
C THR A 210 -7.40 -11.51 12.56
N GLU A 211 -8.04 -10.37 12.38
CA GLU A 211 -9.44 -10.26 12.00
C GLU A 211 -9.54 -9.50 10.68
N MET A 212 -10.12 -10.15 9.66
CA MET A 212 -10.39 -9.53 8.35
C MET A 212 -11.90 -9.46 8.14
N THR A 213 -12.37 -8.29 7.72
CA THR A 213 -13.75 -8.08 7.25
C THR A 213 -13.73 -7.55 5.83
N THR A 214 -14.57 -8.11 4.96
CA THR A 214 -14.65 -7.69 3.54
C THR A 214 -16.01 -8.06 2.96
N SER A 215 -16.35 -7.53 1.80
CA SER A 215 -17.57 -7.91 1.07
C SER A 215 -17.37 -9.12 0.15
N HIS A 216 -16.14 -9.36 -0.32
CA HIS A 216 -15.82 -10.46 -1.21
C HIS A 216 -14.40 -10.97 -0.96
N LEU A 217 -14.25 -12.29 -0.80
CA LEU A 217 -12.98 -12.95 -0.52
C LEU A 217 -12.85 -14.23 -1.37
N LEU A 218 -11.79 -14.30 -2.16
CA LEU A 218 -11.30 -15.54 -2.76
C LEU A 218 -10.16 -16.07 -1.89
N TYR A 219 -10.35 -17.22 -1.29
CA TYR A 219 -9.45 -17.74 -0.27
C TYR A 219 -9.01 -19.17 -0.59
N ASN A 220 -7.73 -19.44 -0.44
CA ASN A 220 -7.24 -20.82 -0.51
C ASN A 220 -6.96 -21.34 0.89
N THR A 221 -7.75 -22.32 1.35
CA THR A 221 -7.69 -22.85 2.71
C THR A 221 -6.37 -23.56 3.04
N ARG A 222 -5.60 -23.97 2.04
CA ARG A 222 -4.29 -24.63 2.22
C ARG A 222 -3.13 -23.64 2.30
N THR A 223 -3.08 -22.67 1.36
CA THR A 223 -2.00 -21.64 1.33
C THR A 223 -2.28 -20.49 2.25
N ARG A 224 -3.55 -20.28 2.64
CA ARG A 224 -4.04 -19.18 3.48
C ARG A 224 -3.84 -17.80 2.86
N VAL A 225 -3.76 -17.75 1.54
CA VAL A 225 -3.72 -16.51 0.78
C VAL A 225 -5.15 -16.14 0.40
N GLY A 226 -5.53 -14.91 0.75
CA GLY A 226 -6.80 -14.30 0.37
C GLY A 226 -6.61 -13.21 -0.67
N LEU A 227 -7.53 -13.17 -1.65
CA LEU A 227 -7.73 -12.02 -2.53
C LEU A 227 -9.07 -11.40 -2.17
N TYR A 228 -9.06 -10.14 -1.81
CA TYR A 228 -10.28 -9.43 -1.43
C TYR A 228 -10.62 -8.31 -2.42
N ASP A 229 -11.92 -8.03 -2.54
CA ASP A 229 -12.49 -6.98 -3.37
C ASP A 229 -13.70 -6.37 -2.67
N GLY A 230 -13.66 -5.07 -2.48
CA GLY A 230 -14.60 -4.29 -1.70
C GLY A 230 -14.00 -3.73 -0.41
N ASP A 231 -14.76 -2.93 0.31
CA ASP A 231 -14.29 -2.29 1.54
C ASP A 231 -13.82 -3.34 2.54
N THR A 232 -12.52 -3.31 2.81
CA THR A 232 -11.82 -4.33 3.59
C THR A 232 -11.05 -3.69 4.73
N GLN A 233 -11.19 -4.28 5.91
CA GLN A 233 -10.38 -3.98 7.08
C GLN A 233 -9.67 -5.25 7.55
N ILE A 234 -8.36 -5.15 7.78
CA ILE A 234 -7.54 -6.24 8.34
C ILE A 234 -6.90 -5.70 9.61
N LYS A 235 -7.34 -6.20 10.73
CA LYS A 235 -6.83 -5.85 12.05
C LYS A 235 -5.93 -6.96 12.57
N SER A 236 -4.73 -6.63 12.98
CA SER A 236 -3.77 -7.57 13.55
C SER A 236 -2.98 -6.92 14.70
N ASP A 237 -2.14 -7.69 15.37
CA ASP A 237 -1.22 -7.17 16.40
C ASP A 237 -0.24 -6.15 15.84
N SER A 238 0.05 -6.21 14.54
CA SER A 238 0.94 -5.26 13.86
C SER A 238 0.27 -3.93 13.50
N GLY A 239 -1.08 -3.87 13.48
CA GLY A 239 -1.84 -2.67 13.18
C GLY A 239 -3.15 -2.91 12.45
N LEU A 240 -3.64 -1.87 11.77
CA LEU A 240 -4.87 -1.89 10.98
C LEU A 240 -4.55 -1.54 9.52
N ILE A 241 -5.10 -2.33 8.61
CA ILE A 241 -5.10 -2.05 7.17
C ILE A 241 -6.52 -1.71 6.74
N VAL A 242 -6.67 -0.63 5.98
CA VAL A 242 -7.92 -0.24 5.30
C VAL A 242 -7.63 -0.21 3.80
N SER A 243 -8.35 -1.03 3.04
CA SER A 243 -8.09 -1.19 1.61
C SER A 243 -9.38 -1.62 0.90
N LYS A 244 -9.43 -1.42 -0.41
CA LYS A 244 -10.58 -1.88 -1.21
C LYS A 244 -10.28 -3.16 -1.96
N ARG A 245 -9.03 -3.35 -2.39
CA ARG A 245 -8.66 -4.48 -3.21
C ARG A 245 -7.22 -4.87 -2.96
N GLY A 246 -6.95 -6.17 -2.90
CA GLY A 246 -5.60 -6.65 -2.68
C GLY A 246 -5.49 -8.13 -2.39
N THR A 247 -4.29 -8.53 -2.01
CA THR A 247 -3.98 -9.85 -1.51
C THR A 247 -3.44 -9.78 -0.09
N TYR A 248 -3.73 -10.79 0.68
CA TYR A 248 -3.17 -10.92 2.03
C TYR A 248 -2.83 -12.39 2.31
N ASP A 249 -1.59 -12.63 2.70
CA ASP A 249 -1.11 -13.93 3.18
C ASP A 249 -1.19 -13.92 4.72
N LEU A 250 -2.13 -14.70 5.26
CA LEU A 250 -2.35 -14.76 6.70
C LEU A 250 -1.21 -15.48 7.45
N ASN A 251 -0.46 -16.37 6.78
CA ASN A 251 0.67 -17.04 7.42
C ASN A 251 1.90 -16.13 7.52
N ALA A 252 2.18 -15.42 6.42
CA ALA A 252 3.34 -14.54 6.35
C ALA A 252 3.06 -13.16 6.97
N ASN A 253 1.79 -12.80 7.22
CA ASN A 253 1.36 -11.46 7.62
C ASN A 253 1.79 -10.39 6.61
N VAL A 254 1.65 -10.71 5.31
CA VAL A 254 2.09 -9.87 4.19
C VAL A 254 0.92 -9.54 3.28
N GLY A 255 0.80 -8.28 2.91
CA GLY A 255 -0.23 -7.78 2.00
C GLY A 255 0.31 -7.01 0.81
N VAL A 256 -0.37 -7.12 -0.33
CA VAL A 256 -0.27 -6.18 -1.46
C VAL A 256 -1.64 -5.54 -1.60
N LEU A 257 -1.70 -4.27 -1.30
CA LEU A 257 -2.90 -3.46 -1.31
C LEU A 257 -2.94 -2.70 -2.63
N LEU A 258 -4.03 -2.80 -3.33
CA LEU A 258 -4.25 -2.15 -4.62
C LEU A 258 -5.33 -1.09 -4.41
N ASP A 259 -5.29 -0.02 -5.17
CA ASP A 259 -6.10 1.17 -4.95
C ASP A 259 -5.66 1.96 -3.69
N ARG A 260 -6.21 3.16 -3.51
CA ARG A 260 -5.83 4.03 -2.39
C ARG A 260 -6.09 3.31 -1.07
N SER A 261 -5.02 2.98 -0.35
CA SER A 261 -5.05 2.18 0.87
C SER A 261 -4.30 2.87 2.00
N GLU A 262 -4.62 2.47 3.22
CA GLU A 262 -4.06 3.00 4.44
C GLU A 262 -3.56 1.87 5.34
N VAL A 263 -2.37 2.02 5.90
CA VAL A 263 -1.78 1.11 6.87
C VAL A 263 -1.43 1.86 8.14
N TYR A 264 -2.04 1.50 9.24
CA TYR A 264 -1.81 2.06 10.56
C TYR A 264 -0.93 1.11 11.36
N SER A 265 0.22 1.58 11.83
CA SER A 265 1.14 0.82 12.68
C SER A 265 1.68 1.70 13.80
N GLY A 266 1.22 1.47 15.02
CA GLY A 266 1.53 2.32 16.18
C GLY A 266 1.06 3.76 15.95
N ASN A 267 1.99 4.72 16.01
CA ASN A 267 1.71 6.14 15.82
C ASN A 267 1.84 6.60 14.35
N ARG A 268 2.02 5.67 13.42
CA ARG A 268 2.28 5.97 12.02
C ARG A 268 1.16 5.48 11.13
N MET A 269 0.91 6.27 10.08
CA MET A 269 -0.02 5.93 9.02
C MET A 269 0.70 6.07 7.68
N LEU A 270 0.71 5.00 6.89
CA LEU A 270 1.21 4.99 5.52
C LEU A 270 0.03 4.93 4.56
N VAL A 271 -0.02 5.83 3.59
CA VAL A 271 -1.05 5.91 2.56
C VAL A 271 -0.40 5.84 1.19
N GLY A 272 -1.04 5.18 0.24
CA GLY A 272 -0.55 5.09 -1.14
C GLY A 272 -1.61 4.56 -2.10
N ASP A 273 -1.41 4.78 -3.40
CA ASP A 273 -2.30 4.22 -4.42
C ASP A 273 -2.10 2.70 -4.56
N SER A 274 -0.94 2.20 -4.16
CA SER A 274 -0.67 0.79 -3.90
C SER A 274 0.35 0.67 -2.79
N ILE A 275 0.20 -0.35 -1.93
CA ILE A 275 1.09 -0.57 -0.80
C ILE A 275 1.49 -2.05 -0.75
N TYR A 276 2.79 -2.32 -0.59
CA TYR A 276 3.29 -3.57 -0.06
C TYR A 276 3.49 -3.42 1.46
N TYR A 277 2.98 -4.36 2.23
CA TYR A 277 3.09 -4.35 3.69
C TYR A 277 3.52 -5.70 4.23
N ASP A 278 4.53 -5.71 5.09
CA ASP A 278 4.97 -6.87 5.87
C ASP A 278 4.81 -6.54 7.37
N GLY A 279 3.78 -7.12 7.97
CA GLY A 279 3.44 -6.90 9.37
C GLY A 279 4.42 -7.52 10.35
N THR A 280 5.20 -8.54 9.94
CA THR A 280 6.16 -9.24 10.82
C THR A 280 7.35 -8.35 11.16
N VAL A 281 7.83 -7.60 10.19
CA VAL A 281 8.94 -6.65 10.32
C VAL A 281 8.47 -5.20 10.42
N LYS A 282 7.15 -4.95 10.34
CA LYS A 282 6.54 -3.60 10.32
C LYS A 282 7.11 -2.74 9.21
N PHE A 283 7.26 -3.31 8.02
CA PHE A 283 7.73 -2.64 6.82
C PHE A 283 6.56 -2.34 5.90
N GLY A 284 6.49 -1.11 5.41
CA GLY A 284 5.50 -0.68 4.44
C GLY A 284 6.14 0.12 3.31
N GLU A 285 5.82 -0.22 2.06
CA GLU A 285 6.32 0.42 0.85
C GLU A 285 5.12 0.90 0.03
N ALA A 286 5.06 2.20 -0.27
CA ALA A 286 3.93 2.84 -0.93
C ALA A 286 4.32 3.45 -2.27
N PHE A 287 3.42 3.32 -3.22
CA PHE A 287 3.57 3.73 -4.61
C PHE A 287 2.39 4.59 -5.04
N GLY A 288 2.67 5.73 -5.66
CA GLY A 288 1.69 6.70 -6.09
C GLY A 288 1.09 7.50 -4.93
N ARG A 289 1.27 8.83 -4.95
CA ARG A 289 0.75 9.77 -3.94
C ARG A 289 0.96 9.24 -2.51
N MET A 290 2.20 8.86 -2.24
CA MET A 290 2.58 8.32 -0.95
C MET A 290 2.48 9.39 0.14
N GLU A 291 1.92 9.03 1.28
CA GLU A 291 1.91 9.84 2.50
C GLU A 291 2.35 8.97 3.68
N LEU A 292 3.27 9.48 4.46
CA LEU A 292 3.70 8.88 5.73
C LEU A 292 3.49 9.91 6.84
N HIS A 293 2.56 9.64 7.73
CA HIS A 293 2.25 10.50 8.86
C HIS A 293 2.78 9.90 10.15
N ASP A 294 3.45 10.71 10.97
CA ASP A 294 3.83 10.37 12.34
C ASP A 294 3.08 11.31 13.29
N THR A 295 2.03 10.78 13.92
CA THR A 295 1.14 11.56 14.79
C THR A 295 1.82 11.97 16.09
N LEU A 296 2.73 11.14 16.64
CA LEU A 296 3.48 11.46 17.84
C LEU A 296 4.44 12.62 17.60
N GLN A 297 5.06 12.61 16.44
CA GLN A 297 6.09 13.57 16.08
C GLN A 297 5.51 14.81 15.38
N ARG A 298 4.25 14.78 14.99
CA ARG A 298 3.57 15.84 14.26
C ARG A 298 4.33 16.24 12.99
N ALA A 299 4.69 15.23 12.20
CA ALA A 299 5.40 15.38 10.94
C ALA A 299 4.82 14.45 9.87
N SER A 300 4.94 14.86 8.62
CA SER A 300 4.47 14.07 7.48
C SER A 300 5.47 14.14 6.35
N LEU A 301 5.63 13.03 5.61
CA LEU A 301 6.38 12.95 4.37
C LEU A 301 5.45 12.56 3.23
N TYR A 302 5.68 13.14 2.08
CA TYR A 302 4.91 12.92 0.85
C TYR A 302 5.85 12.66 -0.32
N GLY A 303 5.37 11.92 -1.33
CA GLY A 303 6.13 11.67 -2.54
C GLY A 303 5.37 10.79 -3.53
N ASP A 304 5.97 10.51 -4.69
CA ASP A 304 5.43 9.53 -5.64
C ASP A 304 5.75 8.09 -5.20
N TYR A 305 6.78 7.92 -4.39
CA TYR A 305 7.24 6.66 -3.83
C TYR A 305 7.84 6.89 -2.45
N GLY A 306 7.66 5.93 -1.57
CA GLY A 306 8.37 5.92 -0.31
C GLY A 306 8.08 4.67 0.51
N TYR A 307 8.78 4.54 1.61
CA TYR A 307 8.61 3.41 2.50
C TYR A 307 8.88 3.78 3.95
N PHE A 308 8.41 2.92 4.81
CA PHE A 308 8.62 2.97 6.24
C PHE A 308 9.17 1.62 6.73
N ASP A 309 10.28 1.66 7.47
CA ASP A 309 10.88 0.52 8.17
C ASP A 309 10.70 0.70 9.68
N GLY A 310 9.80 -0.08 10.26
CA GLY A 310 9.47 0.01 11.69
C GLY A 310 10.55 -0.51 12.61
N GLN A 311 11.39 -1.43 12.16
CA GLN A 311 12.51 -1.96 12.97
C GLN A 311 13.63 -0.92 13.09
N ARG A 312 13.93 -0.23 11.99
CA ARG A 312 14.96 0.81 11.95
C ARG A 312 14.44 2.18 12.33
N ASN A 313 13.13 2.34 12.49
CA ASN A 313 12.47 3.63 12.65
C ASN A 313 12.87 4.64 11.56
N TYR A 314 12.88 4.17 10.33
CA TYR A 314 13.32 4.91 9.15
C TYR A 314 12.15 5.13 8.19
N GLY A 315 12.01 6.35 7.68
CA GLY A 315 11.07 6.74 6.65
C GLY A 315 11.80 7.34 5.46
N PHE A 316 11.32 7.07 4.25
CA PHE A 316 11.89 7.56 2.99
C PHE A 316 10.79 8.04 2.06
N ALA A 317 11.04 9.14 1.35
CA ALA A 317 10.17 9.64 0.30
C ALA A 317 11.00 10.12 -0.90
N SER A 318 10.50 9.89 -2.11
CA SER A 318 11.11 10.35 -3.36
C SER A 318 10.09 10.58 -4.46
N GLY A 319 10.52 11.26 -5.51
CA GLY A 319 9.63 11.69 -6.59
C GLY A 319 8.68 12.77 -6.11
N ARG A 320 9.00 14.05 -6.42
CA ARG A 320 8.26 15.21 -5.92
C ARG A 320 8.12 15.20 -4.38
N ALA A 321 9.19 14.79 -3.69
CA ALA A 321 9.12 14.61 -2.26
C ALA A 321 9.04 15.95 -1.51
N TYR A 322 8.16 16.01 -0.51
CA TYR A 322 8.12 17.10 0.44
C TYR A 322 7.74 16.61 1.83
N GLY A 323 8.18 17.34 2.83
CA GLY A 323 7.91 17.06 4.24
C GLY A 323 7.30 18.26 4.93
N LEU A 324 6.47 17.98 5.91
CA LEU A 324 5.85 18.97 6.80
C LEU A 324 6.26 18.68 8.24
N ASP A 325 6.69 19.70 8.97
CA ASP A 325 6.82 19.65 10.43
C ASP A 325 5.87 20.70 11.03
N TYR A 326 4.83 20.23 11.69
CA TYR A 326 3.82 21.02 12.37
C TYR A 326 3.87 20.83 13.90
N SER A 327 5.04 20.45 14.41
CA SER A 327 5.29 20.31 15.85
C SER A 327 5.34 21.66 16.58
N GLN A 328 5.50 22.76 15.83
CA GLN A 328 5.49 24.12 16.33
C GLN A 328 4.25 24.88 15.83
N LYS A 329 4.14 26.17 16.21
CA LYS A 329 3.03 27.03 15.81
C LYS A 329 2.99 27.22 14.29
N ASP A 330 4.16 27.47 13.69
CA ASP A 330 4.29 27.71 12.26
C ASP A 330 4.85 26.45 11.59
N THR A 331 4.18 26.02 10.53
CA THR A 331 4.56 24.82 9.79
C THR A 331 5.82 25.05 8.96
N LEU A 332 6.78 24.16 9.08
CA LEU A 332 7.95 24.11 8.21
C LEU A 332 7.67 23.19 7.01
N TYR A 333 7.84 23.69 5.81
CA TYR A 333 7.73 22.96 4.55
C TYR A 333 9.11 22.73 3.98
N VAL A 334 9.42 21.50 3.62
CA VAL A 334 10.72 21.10 3.05
C VAL A 334 10.48 20.27 1.80
N GLY A 335 10.86 20.76 0.64
CA GLY A 335 10.82 20.01 -0.63
C GLY A 335 12.22 19.62 -1.08
N ALA A 336 12.36 18.43 -1.70
CA ALA A 336 13.62 17.95 -2.25
C ALA A 336 13.38 16.82 -3.26
N ASP A 337 14.44 16.34 -3.95
CA ASP A 337 14.31 15.14 -4.79
C ASP A 337 14.06 13.90 -3.92
N THR A 338 14.70 13.82 -2.75
CA THR A 338 14.49 12.76 -1.76
C THR A 338 14.53 13.29 -0.34
N LEU A 339 13.71 12.69 0.53
CA LEU A 339 13.65 12.96 1.96
C LEU A 339 13.82 11.67 2.75
N GLU A 340 14.57 11.76 3.84
CA GLU A 340 14.78 10.68 4.80
C GLU A 340 14.41 11.17 6.20
N LEU A 341 13.64 10.36 6.91
CA LEU A 341 13.30 10.59 8.31
C LEU A 341 13.89 9.44 9.13
N ILE A 342 14.87 9.75 9.95
CA ILE A 342 15.60 8.78 10.76
C ILE A 342 15.26 9.04 12.23
N SER A 343 14.85 7.98 12.95
CA SER A 343 14.66 8.07 14.39
C SER A 343 15.57 7.07 15.07
N PHE A 344 16.38 7.53 15.98
CA PHE A 344 17.37 6.71 16.69
C PHE A 344 17.38 7.00 18.19
N LYS A 345 17.75 6.00 18.97
CA LYS A 345 18.06 6.17 20.38
C LYS A 345 19.54 6.49 20.51
N ARG A 346 19.87 7.60 21.16
CA ARG A 346 21.25 7.96 21.43
C ARG A 346 21.69 7.32 22.74
N ASP A 347 22.78 6.57 22.71
CA ASP A 347 23.46 6.11 23.90
C ASP A 347 24.43 7.20 24.36
N PHE A 348 24.02 7.97 25.35
CA PHE A 348 24.81 9.09 25.88
C PHE A 348 26.08 8.66 26.63
N LEU A 349 26.19 7.38 27.00
CA LEU A 349 27.37 6.86 27.70
C LEU A 349 28.53 6.55 26.74
N ALA A 350 28.26 6.40 25.46
CA ALA A 350 29.30 6.06 24.46
C ALA A 350 29.90 7.27 23.74
N ASP A 351 29.30 8.48 23.85
CA ASP A 351 29.78 9.68 23.16
C ASP A 351 30.81 10.43 24.01
N THR A 352 32.09 10.03 23.89
CA THR A 352 33.23 10.68 24.57
C THR A 352 33.73 11.95 23.87
N THR A 353 33.11 12.34 22.75
CA THR A 353 33.63 13.44 21.90
C THR A 353 33.21 14.84 22.36
N ASN A 354 32.32 14.96 23.35
CA ASN A 354 31.85 16.24 23.93
C ASN A 354 31.39 17.31 22.91
N LEU A 355 31.10 16.93 21.69
CA LEU A 355 30.64 17.85 20.65
C LEU A 355 29.23 18.39 20.90
N TYR A 356 28.47 17.75 21.78
CA TYR A 356 27.11 18.17 22.11
C TYR A 356 26.92 18.22 23.64
N PRO A 357 26.44 19.32 24.17
CA PRO A 357 26.26 19.46 25.63
C PRO A 357 25.23 18.44 26.14
N ALA A 358 25.62 17.65 27.13
CA ALA A 358 24.79 16.69 27.82
C ALA A 358 23.60 17.36 28.54
N ARG A 359 22.46 17.51 27.87
CA ARG A 359 21.24 18.08 28.50
C ARG A 359 19.95 17.35 28.18
N VAL A 360 19.98 16.16 27.61
CA VAL A 360 18.78 15.34 27.46
C VAL A 360 18.89 14.14 28.38
N GLN A 361 18.31 14.26 29.57
CA GLN A 361 18.07 13.14 30.46
C GLN A 361 16.86 12.37 29.93
N GLY A 362 17.01 11.06 29.67
CA GLY A 362 15.93 10.13 29.37
C GLY A 362 16.08 9.43 28.03
N ASP A 363 15.30 8.40 27.86
CA ASP A 363 15.14 7.53 26.68
C ASP A 363 14.48 8.27 25.49
N SER A 364 14.95 9.47 25.17
CA SER A 364 14.36 10.28 24.11
C SER A 364 14.74 9.75 22.75
N LEU A 365 13.73 9.38 21.97
CA LEU A 365 13.92 9.05 20.56
C LEU A 365 14.32 10.34 19.81
N MET A 366 15.50 10.29 19.21
CA MET A 366 16.07 11.39 18.43
C MET A 366 15.62 11.27 17.00
N ARG A 367 15.44 12.41 16.33
CA ARG A 367 15.00 12.46 14.95
C ARG A 367 15.94 13.32 14.10
N GLU A 368 16.27 12.81 12.94
CA GLU A 368 16.98 13.54 11.90
C GLU A 368 16.14 13.52 10.62
N LEU A 369 15.92 14.69 10.03
CA LEU A 369 15.37 14.87 8.69
C LEU A 369 16.53 15.22 7.75
N ARG A 370 16.74 14.41 6.71
CA ARG A 370 17.69 14.70 5.63
C ARG A 370 16.93 14.97 4.35
N ALA A 371 17.37 15.96 3.61
CA ALA A 371 16.85 16.29 2.29
C ALA A 371 18.00 16.40 1.30
N HIS A 372 17.86 15.77 0.13
CA HIS A 372 18.91 15.68 -0.87
C HIS A 372 18.43 16.18 -2.21
N LYS A 373 19.23 17.06 -2.78
CA LYS A 373 19.08 17.75 -4.06
C LYS A 373 17.87 18.67 -4.16
N HIS A 374 18.09 19.82 -4.75
CA HIS A 374 17.08 20.84 -5.04
C HIS A 374 16.22 21.20 -3.83
N VAL A 375 16.86 21.26 -2.66
CA VAL A 375 16.18 21.57 -1.40
C VAL A 375 15.56 22.96 -1.45
N LYS A 376 14.28 23.04 -1.11
CA LYS A 376 13.53 24.27 -0.89
C LYS A 376 12.91 24.19 0.50
N VAL A 377 13.04 25.25 1.25
CA VAL A 377 12.48 25.38 2.60
C VAL A 377 11.61 26.62 2.66
N TYR A 378 10.41 26.46 3.22
CA TYR A 378 9.51 27.56 3.48
C TYR A 378 8.98 27.51 4.90
N ARG A 379 9.10 28.62 5.60
CA ARG A 379 8.39 29.00 6.80
C ARG A 379 8.07 30.49 6.67
N GLU A 380 7.03 30.99 7.31
CA GLU A 380 6.55 32.36 7.13
C GLU A 380 7.66 33.40 7.35
N ASP A 381 8.50 33.22 8.38
CA ASP A 381 9.57 34.12 8.78
C ASP A 381 10.93 33.89 8.09
N ALA A 382 11.12 32.71 7.44
CA ALA A 382 12.38 32.36 6.80
C ALA A 382 12.21 31.38 5.66
N GLN A 383 12.92 31.61 4.56
CA GLN A 383 12.93 30.73 3.39
C GLN A 383 14.37 30.40 3.00
N ALA A 384 14.57 29.21 2.42
CA ALA A 384 15.89 28.81 1.97
C ALA A 384 15.85 27.94 0.74
N ILE A 385 16.96 27.93 0.00
CA ILE A 385 17.27 26.92 -1.01
C ILE A 385 18.68 26.39 -0.77
N ALA A 386 18.88 25.10 -1.03
CA ALA A 386 20.17 24.45 -0.86
C ALA A 386 20.30 23.25 -1.80
N ASP A 387 21.49 22.64 -1.88
CA ASP A 387 21.65 21.34 -2.51
C ASP A 387 21.20 20.23 -1.56
N SER A 388 21.57 20.33 -0.30
CA SER A 388 21.24 19.33 0.72
C SER A 388 20.95 19.98 2.07
N MET A 389 20.17 19.30 2.91
CA MET A 389 19.80 19.74 4.25
C MET A 389 19.86 18.57 5.24
N SER A 390 20.29 18.84 6.46
CA SER A 390 20.14 17.96 7.62
C SER A 390 19.55 18.75 8.78
N TYR A 391 18.51 18.20 9.42
CA TYR A 391 17.92 18.78 10.64
C TYR A 391 17.87 17.72 11.74
N VAL A 392 18.61 17.96 12.81
CA VAL A 392 18.66 17.08 13.99
C VAL A 392 17.87 17.73 15.12
N GLY A 393 16.69 17.19 15.39
CA GLY A 393 15.71 17.84 16.25
C GLY A 393 16.10 17.93 17.73
N VAL A 394 16.96 17.05 18.23
CA VAL A 394 17.39 17.08 19.64
C VAL A 394 18.47 18.09 19.89
N ASP A 395 19.48 18.12 19.05
CA ASP A 395 20.55 19.12 19.14
C ASP A 395 20.06 20.46 18.59
N SER A 396 18.84 20.44 18.01
CA SER A 396 18.24 21.62 17.41
C SER A 396 19.21 22.30 16.45
N VAL A 397 19.83 21.52 15.58
CA VAL A 397 20.78 22.01 14.56
C VAL A 397 20.19 21.73 13.19
N LEU A 398 20.08 22.77 12.38
CA LEU A 398 19.70 22.67 10.97
C LEU A 398 20.89 23.12 10.13
N SER A 399 21.34 22.28 9.22
CA SER A 399 22.49 22.56 8.34
C SER A 399 22.04 22.52 6.88
N LEU A 400 22.44 23.53 6.12
CA LEU A 400 22.22 23.67 4.68
C LEU A 400 23.57 23.62 3.97
N TYR A 401 23.69 22.81 2.93
CA TYR A 401 24.93 22.56 2.19
C TYR A 401 24.77 22.87 0.70
N GLY A 402 25.91 23.10 0.01
CA GLY A 402 25.95 23.27 -1.42
C GLY A 402 25.52 24.65 -1.91
N LYS A 403 26.15 25.68 -1.38
CA LYS A 403 25.87 27.09 -1.71
C LYS A 403 24.44 27.52 -1.42
N PRO A 404 23.98 27.37 -0.18
CA PRO A 404 22.65 27.76 0.22
C PRO A 404 22.43 29.26 0.09
N PHE A 405 21.17 29.63 -0.20
CA PHE A 405 20.61 30.94 -0.04
C PHE A 405 19.54 30.92 1.03
N LEU A 406 19.56 31.90 1.90
CA LEU A 406 18.58 32.07 2.96
C LEU A 406 18.00 33.49 2.88
N TRP A 407 16.72 33.62 3.07
CA TRP A 407 16.02 34.89 3.15
C TRP A 407 15.22 35.01 4.44
N SER A 408 15.26 36.18 5.03
CA SER A 408 14.39 36.60 6.13
C SER A 408 14.13 38.10 5.99
N ASP A 409 12.88 38.52 5.91
CA ASP A 409 12.50 39.88 5.59
C ASP A 409 13.22 40.42 4.33
N ALA A 410 13.91 41.55 4.45
CA ALA A 410 14.70 42.17 3.39
C ALA A 410 16.18 41.75 3.39
N ARG A 411 16.52 40.63 4.05
CA ARG A 411 17.89 40.12 4.19
C ARG A 411 18.09 38.84 3.43
N GLN A 412 19.26 38.70 2.86
CA GLN A 412 19.73 37.45 2.22
C GLN A 412 21.09 37.08 2.79
N MET A 413 21.27 35.79 3.05
CA MET A 413 22.56 35.23 3.44
C MET A 413 22.91 34.08 2.50
N SER A 414 24.19 33.92 2.16
CA SER A 414 24.70 32.83 1.37
C SER A 414 26.14 32.46 1.77
N GLY A 415 26.54 31.24 1.50
CA GLY A 415 27.87 30.72 1.81
C GLY A 415 28.06 29.34 1.17
N ASP A 416 29.09 28.60 1.55
CA ASP A 416 29.24 27.17 1.16
C ASP A 416 28.39 26.28 2.06
N THR A 417 28.23 26.67 3.34
CA THR A 417 27.39 25.98 4.33
C THR A 417 26.75 27.01 5.25
N VAL A 418 25.49 26.79 5.64
CA VAL A 418 24.80 27.57 6.66
C VAL A 418 24.28 26.65 7.74
N ILE A 419 24.58 26.97 9.01
CA ILE A 419 24.19 26.13 10.16
C ILE A 419 23.40 27.02 11.14
N PHE A 420 22.24 26.53 11.55
CA PHE A 420 21.41 27.16 12.56
C PHE A 420 21.45 26.35 13.84
N TYR A 421 21.66 27.03 14.95
CA TYR A 421 21.67 26.45 16.29
C TYR A 421 20.46 26.95 17.07
N PHE A 422 19.60 26.03 17.48
CA PHE A 422 18.42 26.37 18.25
C PHE A 422 18.63 26.04 19.73
N ARG A 423 18.11 26.88 20.60
CA ARG A 423 18.06 26.64 22.05
C ARG A 423 16.62 26.85 22.52
N ASN A 424 16.07 25.87 23.22
CA ASN A 424 14.69 25.89 23.68
C ASN A 424 13.68 26.20 22.53
N LYS A 425 13.91 25.57 21.37
CA LYS A 425 13.12 25.76 20.14
C LYS A 425 13.16 27.17 19.52
N LYS A 426 14.02 28.03 20.00
CA LYS A 426 14.29 29.36 19.41
C LYS A 426 15.68 29.38 18.78
N LEU A 427 15.83 30.06 17.66
CA LEU A 427 17.14 30.30 17.03
C LEU A 427 18.02 31.07 17.98
N ASP A 428 19.18 30.52 18.34
CA ASP A 428 20.18 31.13 19.23
C ASP A 428 21.24 31.88 18.43
N TYR A 429 21.83 31.18 17.46
CA TYR A 429 22.76 31.80 16.51
C TYR A 429 22.80 30.98 15.19
N SER A 430 23.36 31.62 14.16
CA SER A 430 23.63 30.97 12.87
C SER A 430 25.07 31.22 12.41
N ASP A 431 25.67 30.21 11.80
CA ASP A 431 26.98 30.28 11.17
C ASP A 431 26.83 30.17 9.65
N ILE A 432 27.38 31.13 8.93
CA ILE A 432 27.53 31.11 7.49
C ILE A 432 29.03 30.90 7.22
N LEU A 433 29.39 29.78 6.61
CA LEU A 433 30.76 29.32 6.47
C LEU A 433 31.15 29.21 5.00
N GLY A 434 32.38 29.61 4.68
CA GLY A 434 32.95 29.59 3.34
C GLY A 434 32.28 30.61 2.40
N ARG A 435 33.04 31.56 1.90
CA ARG A 435 32.53 32.64 1.02
C ARG A 435 31.23 33.27 1.53
N ALA A 436 31.22 33.52 2.84
CA ALA A 436 30.03 34.05 3.52
C ALA A 436 29.68 35.43 3.03
N LEU A 437 28.43 35.64 2.60
CA LEU A 437 27.91 36.90 2.11
C LEU A 437 26.55 37.20 2.76
N GLY A 438 26.47 38.32 3.45
CA GLY A 438 25.20 38.89 3.95
C GLY A 438 24.83 40.13 3.16
N ILE A 439 23.57 40.23 2.74
CA ILE A 439 23.02 41.36 2.00
C ILE A 439 21.73 41.81 2.68
N GLU A 440 21.58 43.11 2.89
CA GLU A 440 20.35 43.72 3.41
C GLU A 440 19.88 44.81 2.44
N GLN A 441 18.69 44.67 1.88
CA GLN A 441 18.07 45.68 1.04
C GLN A 441 17.54 46.81 1.91
N MET A 442 17.85 48.05 1.52
CA MET A 442 17.40 49.21 2.28
C MET A 442 15.90 49.47 2.09
N PRO A 443 15.16 49.72 3.17
CA PRO A 443 13.70 49.86 3.11
C PRO A 443 13.23 51.04 2.25
N ASP A 444 13.97 52.14 2.27
CA ASP A 444 13.60 53.37 1.58
C ASP A 444 14.09 53.44 0.13
N ASN A 445 15.03 52.58 -0.26
CA ASN A 445 15.55 52.52 -1.64
C ASN A 445 15.96 51.09 -2.01
N LYS A 446 15.15 50.45 -2.82
CA LYS A 446 15.37 49.04 -3.24
C LYS A 446 16.61 48.82 -4.09
N SER A 447 17.30 49.88 -4.53
CA SER A 447 18.56 49.78 -5.26
C SER A 447 19.80 49.82 -4.35
N TYR A 448 19.62 50.09 -3.07
CA TYR A 448 20.70 50.23 -2.09
C TYR A 448 20.76 48.99 -1.19
N PHE A 449 22.00 48.47 -0.99
CA PHE A 449 22.21 47.23 -0.26
C PHE A 449 23.40 47.35 0.68
N ASN A 450 23.17 47.17 1.98
CA ASN A 450 24.26 46.89 2.90
C ASN A 450 24.81 45.47 2.62
N GLN A 451 26.12 45.33 2.67
CA GLN A 451 26.78 44.08 2.30
C GLN A 451 27.94 43.77 3.25
N ILE A 452 28.08 42.50 3.61
CA ILE A 452 29.19 41.98 4.42
C ILE A 452 29.69 40.70 3.76
N LYS A 453 30.97 40.63 3.46
CA LYS A 453 31.66 39.46 2.95
C LYS A 453 32.77 39.04 3.88
N ALA A 454 32.88 37.76 4.17
CA ALA A 454 33.89 37.17 5.04
C ALA A 454 34.14 35.68 4.73
N ASP A 455 35.15 35.06 5.35
CA ASP A 455 35.29 33.60 5.34
C ASP A 455 34.23 32.93 6.22
N ALA A 456 33.84 33.62 7.32
CA ALA A 456 32.77 33.17 8.21
C ALA A 456 31.99 34.38 8.80
N ILE A 457 30.65 34.22 8.86
CA ILE A 457 29.77 35.20 9.52
C ILE A 457 28.94 34.43 10.55
N ARG A 458 28.95 34.93 11.80
CA ARG A 458 28.04 34.43 12.86
C ARG A 458 27.04 35.51 13.22
N ALA A 459 25.77 35.16 13.22
CA ALA A 459 24.70 36.04 13.67
C ALA A 459 24.04 35.49 14.94
N TYR A 460 24.13 36.21 16.01
CA TYR A 460 23.50 35.89 17.30
C TYR A 460 22.11 36.50 17.37
N MET A 461 21.17 35.70 17.84
CA MET A 461 19.77 36.10 17.96
C MET A 461 19.38 36.38 19.42
N GLN A 462 18.45 37.29 19.60
CA GLN A 462 17.76 37.51 20.87
C GLN A 462 16.31 37.87 20.55
N ASP A 463 15.37 37.16 21.17
CA ASP A 463 13.92 37.36 20.96
C ASP A 463 13.50 37.45 19.49
N SER A 464 14.03 36.52 18.67
CA SER A 464 13.81 36.42 17.22
C SER A 464 14.38 37.57 16.37
N THR A 465 15.21 38.43 16.95
CA THR A 465 15.91 39.48 16.23
C THR A 465 17.43 39.30 16.29
N VAL A 466 18.15 39.77 15.25
CA VAL A 466 19.60 39.72 15.24
C VAL A 466 20.13 40.78 16.23
N ARG A 467 20.90 40.29 17.21
CA ARG A 467 21.53 41.15 18.24
C ARG A 467 22.98 41.51 17.91
N ARG A 468 23.74 40.56 17.38
CA ARG A 468 25.15 40.73 17.06
C ARG A 468 25.51 39.95 15.80
N ILE A 469 26.32 40.55 14.94
CA ILE A 469 26.95 39.88 13.81
C ILE A 469 28.47 39.96 14.01
N GLU A 470 29.15 38.83 13.88
CA GLU A 470 30.60 38.72 13.85
C GLU A 470 31.04 38.18 12.49
N ALA A 471 31.88 38.91 11.78
CA ALA A 471 32.48 38.46 10.54
C ALA A 471 34.00 38.32 10.73
N LYS A 472 34.56 37.17 10.29
CA LYS A 472 35.97 36.79 10.46
C LYS A 472 36.51 36.20 9.18
N GLY A 473 37.78 36.46 8.90
CA GLY A 473 38.48 35.86 7.76
C GLY A 473 39.78 36.59 7.44
N ALA A 474 40.46 36.07 6.43
CA ALA A 474 41.66 36.72 5.94
C ALA A 474 41.36 38.13 5.40
N LYS A 475 40.14 38.31 4.89
CA LYS A 475 39.69 39.58 4.33
C LYS A 475 38.19 39.76 4.56
N VAL A 476 37.81 40.66 5.45
CA VAL A 476 36.42 41.04 5.66
C VAL A 476 36.12 42.34 4.93
N GLU A 477 35.20 42.31 4.00
CA GLU A 477 34.75 43.50 3.26
C GLU A 477 33.33 43.84 3.66
N SER A 478 33.06 45.15 3.83
CA SER A 478 31.70 45.62 4.08
C SER A 478 31.38 46.90 3.30
N ILE A 479 30.12 47.01 2.95
CA ILE A 479 29.53 48.23 2.33
C ILE A 479 28.31 48.59 3.13
N PHE A 480 28.29 49.83 3.64
CA PHE A 480 27.15 50.40 4.35
C PHE A 480 26.73 51.73 3.75
N TYR A 481 25.45 51.86 3.49
CA TYR A 481 24.85 53.10 3.05
C TYR A 481 24.60 54.02 4.27
N MET A 482 25.19 55.21 4.26
CA MET A 482 25.14 56.15 5.36
C MET A 482 24.00 57.13 5.12
N LYS A 483 23.16 57.36 6.14
CA LYS A 483 22.11 58.37 6.16
C LYS A 483 22.56 59.60 6.93
N GLU A 484 22.16 60.75 6.47
CA GLU A 484 22.29 62.00 7.20
C GLU A 484 21.09 62.19 8.16
N ASP A 485 21.35 62.28 9.48
CA ASP A 485 20.31 62.23 10.50
C ASP A 485 19.25 63.31 10.36
N GLU A 486 19.69 64.49 9.96
CA GLU A 486 18.80 65.65 9.81
C GLU A 486 17.88 65.63 8.62
N ARG A 487 18.35 65.06 7.48
CA ARG A 487 17.61 65.01 6.20
C ARG A 487 16.97 63.66 5.87
N LYS A 488 17.30 62.61 6.61
CA LYS A 488 16.93 61.22 6.31
C LYS A 488 17.30 60.78 4.89
N GLN A 489 18.23 61.47 4.23
CA GLN A 489 18.71 61.15 2.88
C GLN A 489 20.05 60.41 2.96
N TYR A 490 20.32 59.55 1.99
CA TYR A 490 21.61 58.87 1.89
C TYR A 490 22.65 59.83 1.38
N SER A 491 23.71 60.01 2.16
CA SER A 491 24.82 60.94 1.87
C SER A 491 26.01 60.24 1.21
N GLY A 492 26.19 58.96 1.45
CA GLY A 492 27.32 58.23 0.88
C GLY A 492 27.32 56.77 1.18
N VAL A 493 28.35 56.09 0.65
CA VAL A 493 28.62 54.67 0.81
C VAL A 493 29.96 54.52 1.52
N ASN A 494 29.97 53.88 2.66
CA ASN A 494 31.18 53.51 3.41
C ASN A 494 31.61 52.11 3.04
N ARG A 495 32.76 51.96 2.38
CA ARG A 495 33.39 50.70 2.07
C ARG A 495 34.59 50.46 2.97
N MET A 496 34.57 49.36 3.73
CA MET A 496 35.58 48.98 4.70
C MET A 496 36.20 47.64 4.35
N LEU A 497 37.49 47.56 4.64
CA LEU A 497 38.29 46.35 4.60
C LEU A 497 38.94 46.13 5.97
N SER A 498 38.90 44.90 6.49
CA SER A 498 39.46 44.56 7.80
C SER A 498 39.76 43.07 7.93
N GLY A 499 40.45 42.63 8.97
CA GLY A 499 40.61 41.25 9.34
C GLY A 499 39.41 40.69 10.12
N GLY A 500 38.58 41.54 10.69
CA GLY A 500 37.37 41.14 11.39
C GLY A 500 36.42 42.31 11.62
N MET A 501 35.15 42.01 11.80
CA MET A 501 34.10 42.99 12.05
C MET A 501 33.10 42.46 13.08
N ILE A 502 32.63 43.36 13.96
CA ILE A 502 31.56 43.10 14.91
C ILE A 502 30.52 44.20 14.78
N LEU A 503 29.27 43.81 14.60
CA LEU A 503 28.13 44.71 14.61
C LEU A 503 27.24 44.38 15.80
N ASP A 504 26.98 45.33 16.66
CA ASP A 504 25.96 45.23 17.70
C ASP A 504 24.67 45.94 17.23
N LEU A 505 23.58 45.21 17.26
CA LEU A 505 22.26 45.70 16.84
C LEU A 505 21.33 45.79 18.05
N ASP A 506 20.38 46.70 17.97
CA ASP A 506 19.30 46.86 18.94
C ASP A 506 17.97 46.87 18.15
N SER A 507 17.10 45.93 18.43
CA SER A 507 15.82 45.75 17.69
C SER A 507 16.01 45.74 16.17
N GLY A 508 17.11 45.16 15.69
CA GLY A 508 17.45 45.05 14.26
C GLY A 508 18.15 46.28 13.65
N HIS A 509 18.33 47.34 14.41
CA HIS A 509 19.03 48.56 13.96
C HIS A 509 20.49 48.57 14.44
N LEU A 510 21.41 48.98 13.58
CA LEU A 510 22.83 49.05 13.91
C LEU A 510 23.06 50.08 15.02
N LYS A 511 23.61 49.62 16.16
CA LYS A 511 23.94 50.45 17.33
C LYS A 511 25.42 50.81 17.40
N LYS A 512 26.26 49.77 17.16
CA LYS A 512 27.72 49.94 17.18
C LYS A 512 28.36 49.01 16.14
N SER A 513 29.45 49.48 15.56
CA SER A 513 30.27 48.71 14.64
C SER A 513 31.74 48.80 15.03
N TYR A 514 32.44 47.69 14.95
CA TYR A 514 33.86 47.57 15.25
C TYR A 514 34.54 46.82 14.12
N TRP A 515 35.62 47.40 13.60
CA TRP A 515 36.51 46.76 12.66
C TRP A 515 37.87 46.57 13.31
N HIS A 516 38.52 45.47 13.11
CA HIS A 516 39.83 45.19 13.69
C HIS A 516 40.70 44.39 12.71
N GLY A 517 42.04 44.45 12.87
CA GLY A 517 43.01 43.80 12.00
C GLY A 517 43.14 44.52 10.65
N GLU A 518 44.17 45.34 10.48
CA GLU A 518 44.51 46.07 9.25
C GLU A 518 43.32 46.78 8.59
N VAL A 519 42.70 47.67 9.32
CA VAL A 519 41.48 48.36 8.89
C VAL A 519 41.80 49.45 7.86
N ALA A 520 41.18 49.35 6.69
CA ALA A 520 41.19 50.38 5.67
C ALA A 520 39.74 50.69 5.24
N GLY A 521 39.43 51.99 5.12
CA GLY A 521 38.08 52.40 4.75
C GLY A 521 38.10 53.61 3.82
N LYS A 522 37.08 53.68 2.98
CA LYS A 522 36.83 54.80 2.09
C LYS A 522 35.34 55.12 2.01
N MET A 523 35.04 56.41 2.17
CA MET A 523 33.69 56.90 1.97
C MET A 523 33.55 57.50 0.57
N TYR A 524 32.47 57.16 -0.10
CA TYR A 524 32.14 57.65 -1.42
C TYR A 524 30.84 58.45 -1.37
N PRO A 525 30.78 59.65 -1.93
CA PRO A 525 29.52 60.35 -2.11
C PRO A 525 28.52 59.49 -2.90
N ILE A 526 27.23 59.60 -2.59
CA ILE A 526 26.21 58.72 -3.12
C ILE A 526 26.14 58.72 -4.65
N GLU A 527 26.30 59.93 -5.25
CA GLU A 527 26.28 60.13 -6.70
C GLU A 527 27.47 59.49 -7.42
N MET A 528 28.60 59.32 -6.73
CA MET A 528 29.82 58.77 -7.28
C MET A 528 29.99 57.24 -7.02
N ALA A 529 29.28 56.72 -6.05
CA ALA A 529 29.49 55.37 -5.56
C ALA A 529 29.35 54.32 -6.68
N ALA A 530 28.28 54.36 -7.48
CA ALA A 530 28.04 53.47 -8.60
C ALA A 530 29.06 53.62 -9.72
N ALA A 531 29.42 54.87 -10.09
CA ALA A 531 30.41 55.14 -11.13
C ALA A 531 31.80 54.59 -10.78
N GLN A 532 32.15 54.60 -9.47
CA GLN A 532 33.41 54.08 -8.96
C GLN A 532 33.33 52.58 -8.55
N LYS A 533 32.22 51.86 -8.84
CA LYS A 533 31.97 50.48 -8.44
C LYS A 533 32.18 50.24 -6.94
N ALA A 534 31.81 51.22 -6.12
CA ALA A 534 31.94 51.17 -4.67
C ALA A 534 30.65 50.76 -3.96
N ASP A 535 29.56 50.66 -4.68
CA ASP A 535 28.21 50.35 -4.21
C ASP A 535 27.91 48.84 -4.11
N LYS A 536 28.75 47.99 -4.71
CA LYS A 536 28.60 46.51 -4.71
C LYS A 536 29.94 45.82 -4.53
N LEU A 537 29.94 44.72 -3.76
CA LEU A 537 31.05 43.80 -3.68
C LEU A 537 31.14 42.97 -4.99
N GLU A 538 32.31 42.43 -5.27
CA GLU A 538 32.53 41.65 -6.51
C GLU A 538 31.59 40.45 -6.65
N GLU A 539 31.30 39.76 -5.55
CA GLU A 539 30.42 38.61 -5.48
C GLU A 539 28.97 38.95 -5.16
N PHE A 540 28.58 40.21 -5.23
CA PHE A 540 27.21 40.65 -4.98
C PHE A 540 26.23 39.87 -5.85
N ASN A 541 25.30 39.15 -5.20
CA ASN A 541 24.25 38.40 -5.86
C ASN A 541 22.97 38.48 -5.04
N TRP A 542 22.03 39.27 -5.47
CA TRP A 542 20.71 39.41 -4.87
C TRP A 542 19.74 38.47 -5.60
N ALA A 543 19.52 37.27 -5.06
CA ALA A 543 18.82 36.14 -5.72
C ALA A 543 17.37 36.02 -5.25
N VAL A 544 16.68 37.12 -5.03
CA VAL A 544 15.31 37.16 -4.49
C VAL A 544 14.28 36.42 -5.39
N GLU A 545 14.55 36.37 -6.69
CA GLU A 545 13.71 35.65 -7.65
C GLU A 545 13.69 34.11 -7.44
N ARG A 546 14.69 33.61 -6.71
CA ARG A 546 14.80 32.18 -6.34
C ARG A 546 14.14 31.85 -5.00
N ARG A 547 13.72 32.90 -4.25
CA ARG A 547 13.13 32.76 -2.93
C ARG A 547 11.76 32.12 -3.03
N PRO A 548 11.48 31.04 -2.33
CA PRO A 548 10.11 30.53 -2.19
C PRO A 548 9.21 31.58 -1.55
N GLN A 549 8.10 31.92 -2.19
CA GLN A 549 7.18 32.98 -1.72
C GLN A 549 6.02 32.41 -0.92
N SER A 550 5.70 31.11 -1.13
CA SER A 550 4.57 30.45 -0.50
C SER A 550 4.87 28.96 -0.28
N PRO A 551 4.06 28.26 0.52
CA PRO A 551 4.14 26.81 0.63
C PRO A 551 4.05 26.07 -0.71
N GLU A 552 3.28 26.58 -1.66
CA GLU A 552 3.07 25.99 -2.99
C GLU A 552 4.33 25.95 -3.85
N ASP A 553 5.31 26.85 -3.57
CA ASP A 553 6.62 26.82 -4.23
C ASP A 553 7.49 25.63 -3.79
N VAL A 554 7.15 25.05 -2.64
CA VAL A 554 7.81 23.89 -2.03
C VAL A 554 7.04 22.62 -2.28
N VAL A 555 5.69 22.68 -2.16
CA VAL A 555 4.79 21.54 -2.34
C VAL A 555 4.53 21.36 -3.84
N PRO A 556 4.94 20.26 -4.45
CA PRO A 556 4.72 20.00 -5.87
C PRO A 556 3.24 19.83 -6.22
N ASN A 557 2.89 20.18 -7.45
CA ASN A 557 1.53 20.01 -7.95
C ASN A 557 1.16 18.52 -8.11
N ASP A 558 0.08 18.08 -7.48
CA ASP A 558 -0.42 16.70 -7.53
C ASP A 558 -0.84 16.23 -8.93
N SER A 559 -1.19 17.14 -9.84
CA SER A 559 -1.52 16.77 -11.23
C SER A 559 -0.36 16.09 -11.97
N LEU A 560 0.87 16.23 -11.48
CA LEU A 560 2.07 15.59 -12.00
C LEU A 560 2.43 14.28 -11.29
N ALA A 561 1.56 13.78 -10.41
CA ALA A 561 1.81 12.55 -9.67
C ALA A 561 2.06 11.36 -10.61
N LYS A 562 3.09 10.59 -10.31
CA LYS A 562 3.39 9.37 -11.04
C LYS A 562 2.45 8.26 -10.59
N HIS A 563 1.69 7.70 -11.54
CA HIS A 563 0.86 6.53 -11.32
C HIS A 563 1.67 5.26 -11.65
N TYR A 564 1.61 4.28 -10.75
CA TYR A 564 2.28 3.00 -10.91
C TYR A 564 1.28 1.93 -11.34
N THR A 565 1.66 1.15 -12.35
CA THR A 565 0.87 -0.01 -12.81
C THR A 565 1.28 -1.28 -12.06
N LEU A 566 0.46 -2.34 -12.13
CA LEU A 566 0.85 -3.66 -11.59
C LEU A 566 2.17 -4.17 -12.18
N VAL A 567 2.46 -3.84 -13.44
CA VAL A 567 3.73 -4.20 -14.10
C VAL A 567 4.89 -3.45 -13.47
N ASP A 568 4.70 -2.19 -13.10
CA ASP A 568 5.73 -1.41 -12.40
C ASP A 568 5.98 -1.95 -11.01
N LEU A 569 4.94 -2.28 -10.26
CA LEU A 569 5.04 -2.85 -8.91
C LEU A 569 5.83 -4.16 -8.89
N ARG A 570 5.71 -5.00 -9.92
CA ARG A 570 6.47 -6.25 -10.05
C ARG A 570 7.99 -6.06 -10.17
N LYS A 571 8.47 -4.86 -10.46
CA LYS A 571 9.91 -4.55 -10.50
C LYS A 571 10.51 -4.43 -9.09
N PHE A 572 9.69 -4.24 -8.08
CA PHE A 572 10.13 -4.14 -6.68
C PHE A 572 10.15 -5.51 -6.01
N SER A 573 11.21 -5.83 -5.29
CA SER A 573 11.47 -7.18 -4.79
C SER A 573 10.39 -7.72 -3.85
N GLY A 574 9.84 -6.89 -2.95
CA GLY A 574 8.78 -7.29 -2.02
C GLY A 574 7.45 -7.51 -2.72
N ALA A 575 7.00 -6.53 -3.51
CA ALA A 575 5.74 -6.60 -4.23
C ALA A 575 5.72 -7.70 -5.31
N LYS A 576 6.88 -8.01 -5.92
CA LYS A 576 6.98 -9.04 -6.95
C LYS A 576 6.52 -10.41 -6.45
N ALA A 577 7.02 -10.87 -5.31
CA ALA A 577 6.69 -12.19 -4.76
C ALA A 577 5.17 -12.33 -4.50
N ALA A 578 4.56 -11.32 -3.89
CA ALA A 578 3.13 -11.32 -3.60
C ALA A 578 2.26 -11.23 -4.88
N LEU A 579 2.65 -10.43 -5.86
CA LEU A 579 1.94 -10.31 -7.14
C LEU A 579 2.11 -11.54 -8.05
N ASP A 580 3.22 -12.27 -7.93
CA ASP A 580 3.41 -13.53 -8.67
C ASP A 580 2.47 -14.65 -8.16
N ILE A 581 2.08 -14.62 -6.89
CA ILE A 581 1.05 -15.50 -6.33
C ILE A 581 -0.34 -15.11 -6.86
N TYR A 582 -0.63 -13.82 -6.95
CA TYR A 582 -1.92 -13.27 -7.34
C TYR A 582 -2.36 -13.68 -8.76
N THR A 583 -1.52 -13.50 -9.78
CA THR A 583 -1.90 -13.66 -11.19
C THR A 583 -2.34 -15.08 -11.57
N PRO A 584 -1.60 -16.15 -11.20
CA PRO A 584 -2.04 -17.52 -11.47
C PRO A 584 -3.35 -17.88 -10.75
N TYR A 585 -3.51 -17.42 -9.52
CA TYR A 585 -4.72 -17.65 -8.73
C TYR A 585 -5.95 -17.02 -9.39
N ASP A 586 -5.86 -15.75 -9.77
CA ASP A 586 -6.95 -15.02 -10.43
C ASP A 586 -7.39 -15.69 -11.74
N LYS A 587 -6.44 -16.05 -12.61
CA LYS A 587 -6.74 -16.71 -13.87
C LYS A 587 -7.50 -18.04 -13.66
N LYS A 588 -7.02 -18.87 -12.74
CA LYS A 588 -7.62 -20.16 -12.42
C LYS A 588 -9.01 -20.00 -11.79
N GLN A 589 -9.16 -19.05 -10.89
CA GLN A 589 -10.46 -18.74 -10.26
C GLN A 589 -11.49 -18.29 -11.28
N LYS A 590 -11.12 -17.46 -12.22
CA LYS A 590 -12.01 -17.01 -13.29
C LYS A 590 -12.50 -18.19 -14.16
N GLU A 591 -11.60 -19.11 -14.53
CA GLU A 591 -11.95 -20.31 -15.29
C GLU A 591 -12.90 -21.21 -14.50
N ASN A 592 -12.58 -21.52 -13.24
CA ASN A 592 -13.40 -22.36 -12.37
C ASN A 592 -14.79 -21.76 -12.13
N ARG A 593 -14.86 -20.44 -11.98
CA ARG A 593 -16.09 -19.69 -11.74
C ARG A 593 -17.04 -19.77 -12.94
N LEU A 594 -16.54 -19.59 -14.15
CA LEU A 594 -17.35 -19.72 -15.37
C LEU A 594 -17.97 -21.11 -15.49
N VAL A 595 -17.21 -22.16 -15.15
CA VAL A 595 -17.71 -23.55 -15.12
C VAL A 595 -18.80 -23.72 -14.06
N ALA A 596 -18.54 -23.26 -12.84
CA ALA A 596 -19.48 -23.36 -11.72
C ALA A 596 -20.79 -22.62 -12.00
N ASP A 597 -20.74 -21.42 -12.59
CA ASP A 597 -21.92 -20.64 -12.91
C ASP A 597 -22.75 -21.26 -14.05
N SER A 598 -22.08 -21.84 -15.04
CA SER A 598 -22.77 -22.60 -16.10
C SER A 598 -23.52 -23.82 -15.53
N ILE A 599 -22.92 -24.53 -14.59
CA ILE A 599 -23.54 -25.68 -13.93
C ILE A 599 -24.71 -25.24 -13.06
N ARG A 600 -24.53 -24.16 -12.28
CA ARG A 600 -25.59 -23.57 -11.43
C ARG A 600 -26.81 -23.15 -12.24
N ALA A 601 -26.60 -22.50 -13.39
CA ALA A 601 -27.68 -22.11 -14.27
C ALA A 601 -28.48 -23.32 -14.80
N LYS A 602 -27.79 -24.39 -15.19
CA LYS A 602 -28.44 -25.66 -15.62
C LYS A 602 -29.24 -26.32 -14.49
N ILE A 603 -28.70 -26.31 -13.28
CA ILE A 603 -29.36 -26.86 -12.09
C ILE A 603 -30.63 -26.07 -11.77
N TYR A 604 -30.53 -24.71 -11.76
CA TYR A 604 -31.67 -23.86 -11.52
C TYR A 604 -32.78 -24.09 -12.53
N GLU A 605 -32.44 -24.13 -13.80
CA GLU A 605 -33.41 -24.44 -14.86
C GLU A 605 -34.05 -25.82 -14.69
N SER A 606 -33.31 -26.82 -14.23
CA SER A 606 -33.85 -28.20 -14.01
C SER A 606 -34.78 -28.32 -12.82
N VAL A 607 -34.74 -27.37 -11.85
CA VAL A 607 -35.51 -27.45 -10.60
C VAL A 607 -36.55 -26.34 -10.44
N LYS A 608 -36.53 -25.30 -11.25
CA LYS A 608 -37.46 -24.15 -11.13
C LYS A 608 -38.94 -24.57 -11.20
N ASP A 609 -39.24 -25.69 -11.91
CA ASP A 609 -40.58 -26.20 -12.15
C ASP A 609 -40.96 -27.33 -11.18
N TYR A 610 -40.03 -27.76 -10.28
CA TYR A 610 -40.32 -28.78 -9.29
C TYR A 610 -41.00 -28.15 -8.05
N ASP A 611 -42.25 -28.61 -7.80
CA ASP A 611 -43.06 -28.11 -6.69
C ASP A 611 -42.89 -28.98 -5.43
N TYR A 612 -41.66 -29.02 -4.92
CA TYR A 612 -41.41 -29.65 -3.62
C TYR A 612 -41.82 -28.74 -2.49
N PRO A 613 -42.58 -29.17 -1.51
CA PRO A 613 -43.08 -28.34 -0.39
C PRO A 613 -41.96 -27.62 0.35
N TYR A 614 -40.79 -28.23 0.45
CA TYR A 614 -39.62 -27.64 1.11
C TYR A 614 -38.95 -26.55 0.25
N ILE A 615 -38.83 -26.76 -1.05
CA ILE A 615 -38.28 -25.75 -1.97
C ILE A 615 -39.25 -24.55 -2.12
N ARG A 616 -40.57 -24.84 -2.12
CA ARG A 616 -41.60 -23.78 -2.06
C ARG A 616 -41.44 -22.95 -0.80
N LYS A 617 -41.27 -23.56 0.37
CA LYS A 617 -41.02 -22.84 1.63
C LYS A 617 -39.77 -22.00 1.61
N LEU A 618 -38.64 -22.52 1.10
CA LEU A 618 -37.40 -21.75 0.92
C LEU A 618 -37.58 -20.55 -0.03
N ARG A 619 -38.40 -20.71 -1.08
CA ARG A 619 -38.71 -19.65 -2.04
C ARG A 619 -39.62 -18.59 -1.41
N ASP A 620 -40.58 -18.99 -0.62
CA ASP A 620 -41.60 -18.12 -0.01
C ASP A 620 -41.10 -17.43 1.26
N ASP A 621 -40.27 -18.11 2.05
CA ASP A 621 -39.68 -17.59 3.30
C ASP A 621 -38.37 -16.80 3.07
N ALA A 622 -37.73 -16.90 1.90
CA ALA A 622 -36.53 -16.15 1.60
C ALA A 622 -36.84 -14.65 1.48
N PRO A 623 -36.13 -13.77 2.22
CA PRO A 623 -36.27 -12.32 2.02
C PRO A 623 -36.11 -11.98 0.54
N ALA A 624 -36.87 -11.02 0.03
CA ALA A 624 -36.77 -10.57 -1.38
C ALA A 624 -35.33 -10.24 -1.80
N ALA A 625 -34.50 -9.77 -0.89
CA ALA A 625 -33.06 -9.58 -1.07
C ALA A 625 -32.30 -10.88 -1.36
N TYR A 626 -32.76 -12.01 -0.85
CA TYR A 626 -32.14 -13.32 -1.08
C TYR A 626 -32.41 -13.87 -2.48
N VAL A 627 -33.65 -13.73 -2.97
CA VAL A 627 -34.02 -14.08 -4.33
C VAL A 627 -33.25 -13.24 -5.35
N TYR A 628 -33.06 -11.97 -5.05
CA TYR A 628 -32.27 -11.06 -5.87
C TYR A 628 -30.78 -11.45 -5.92
N LYS A 629 -30.19 -11.79 -4.77
CA LYS A 629 -28.80 -12.29 -4.68
C LYS A 629 -28.60 -13.60 -5.44
N THR A 630 -29.57 -14.53 -5.36
CA THR A 630 -29.52 -15.81 -6.08
C THR A 630 -29.60 -15.60 -7.60
N ASN A 631 -30.43 -14.68 -8.05
CA ASN A 631 -30.54 -14.33 -9.48
C ASN A 631 -29.26 -13.63 -9.98
N GLU A 632 -28.63 -12.78 -9.16
CA GLU A 632 -27.33 -12.20 -9.48
C GLU A 632 -26.25 -13.27 -9.63
N LEU A 633 -26.23 -14.27 -8.75
CA LEU A 633 -25.30 -15.41 -8.81
C LEU A 633 -25.45 -16.25 -10.08
N LEU A 634 -26.64 -16.27 -10.68
CA LEU A 634 -26.93 -17.02 -11.90
C LEU A 634 -26.67 -16.22 -13.21
N ASP A 635 -26.44 -14.92 -13.13
CA ASP A 635 -26.14 -14.07 -14.28
C ASP A 635 -24.67 -14.20 -14.71
N ILE A 636 -24.39 -15.12 -15.61
CA ILE A 636 -23.04 -15.43 -16.12
C ILE A 636 -22.36 -14.20 -16.72
N LYS A 637 -23.09 -13.24 -17.30
CA LYS A 637 -22.51 -12.04 -17.88
C LYS A 637 -21.94 -11.08 -16.83
N ARG A 638 -22.54 -11.04 -15.64
CA ARG A 638 -22.02 -10.25 -14.51
C ARG A 638 -20.74 -10.84 -13.92
N TRP A 639 -20.53 -12.15 -14.09
CA TRP A 639 -19.37 -12.86 -13.61
C TRP A 639 -18.13 -12.79 -14.52
N GLN A 640 -18.26 -12.19 -15.68
CA GLN A 640 -17.09 -11.92 -16.55
C GLN A 640 -16.19 -10.81 -16.00
N TYR A 641 -16.67 -10.08 -15.01
CA TYR A 641 -15.87 -9.08 -14.32
C TYR A 641 -14.79 -9.75 -13.47
N ASN A 642 -13.54 -9.50 -13.82
CA ASN A 642 -12.39 -9.87 -13.00
C ASN A 642 -11.94 -8.64 -12.21
N PRO A 643 -12.26 -8.55 -10.89
CA PRO A 643 -11.88 -7.41 -10.07
C PRO A 643 -10.36 -7.22 -10.00
N PHE A 644 -9.61 -8.28 -10.31
CA PHE A 644 -8.16 -8.32 -10.21
C PHE A 644 -7.44 -8.24 -11.57
N SER A 645 -8.15 -7.90 -12.65
CA SER A 645 -7.50 -7.73 -13.95
C SER A 645 -6.62 -6.47 -13.96
N ALA A 646 -5.49 -6.53 -14.67
CA ALA A 646 -4.58 -5.39 -14.83
C ALA A 646 -5.24 -4.16 -15.51
N GLN A 647 -6.39 -4.32 -16.12
CA GLN A 647 -7.19 -3.26 -16.74
C GLN A 647 -8.26 -2.70 -15.80
N GLY A 648 -8.44 -3.27 -14.64
CA GLY A 648 -9.12 -2.91 -13.39
C GLY A 648 -10.21 -1.84 -13.32
N VAL A 649 -10.80 -1.45 -14.44
CA VAL A 649 -11.91 -0.51 -14.43
C VAL A 649 -13.19 -1.32 -14.49
N PRO A 650 -14.04 -1.27 -13.45
CA PRO A 650 -15.40 -1.76 -13.60
C PRO A 650 -16.03 -0.96 -14.75
N VAL A 651 -16.55 -1.66 -15.74
CA VAL A 651 -17.37 -1.00 -16.74
C VAL A 651 -18.53 -0.38 -15.96
N ALA A 652 -18.71 0.92 -16.07
CA ALA A 652 -19.58 1.76 -15.26
C ALA A 652 -21.09 1.38 -15.31
N SER A 653 -21.46 0.34 -16.04
CA SER A 653 -22.85 -0.09 -16.18
C SER A 653 -23.44 -0.82 -14.97
N ASN A 654 -22.64 -1.19 -13.96
CA ASN A 654 -23.12 -1.99 -12.81
C ASN A 654 -23.06 -1.28 -11.44
N THR A 655 -22.66 -0.02 -11.39
CA THR A 655 -22.60 0.76 -10.14
C THR A 655 -23.92 1.44 -9.75
N SER A 656 -24.92 1.49 -10.65
CA SER A 656 -26.17 2.20 -10.39
C SER A 656 -27.14 1.50 -9.41
N THR A 657 -26.94 0.21 -9.12
CA THR A 657 -27.79 -0.54 -8.16
C THR A 657 -27.24 -0.56 -6.73
N PHE A 658 -25.96 -0.30 -6.54
CA PHE A 658 -25.36 -0.30 -5.20
C PHE A 658 -25.39 1.06 -4.51
N THR A 659 -25.37 2.16 -5.25
CA THR A 659 -25.44 3.52 -4.69
C THR A 659 -26.80 3.87 -4.09
N GLY A 660 -27.88 3.24 -4.54
CA GLY A 660 -29.23 3.48 -4.00
C GLY A 660 -29.46 2.96 -2.57
N MET A 661 -28.66 2.02 -2.07
CA MET A 661 -28.80 1.49 -0.71
C MET A 661 -27.95 2.20 0.34
N LEU A 662 -26.89 2.90 -0.07
CA LEU A 662 -26.02 3.65 0.87
C LEU A 662 -26.54 5.07 1.16
N ASP A 663 -27.32 5.67 0.25
CA ASP A 663 -27.87 7.02 0.44
C ASP A 663 -29.08 7.09 1.38
N VAL A 664 -29.75 5.98 1.63
CA VAL A 664 -30.95 5.96 2.54
C VAL A 664 -30.56 6.05 4.01
N LYS A 665 -29.30 5.78 4.40
CA LYS A 665 -28.87 5.89 5.80
C LYS A 665 -28.25 7.24 6.18
N ARG A 666 -27.92 8.11 5.23
CA ARG A 666 -27.35 9.45 5.52
C ARG A 666 -28.35 10.56 5.71
N SER A 667 -29.62 10.36 5.40
CA SER A 667 -30.67 11.38 5.49
C SER A 667 -31.54 11.31 6.75
N LYS A 668 -31.10 10.62 7.81
CA LYS A 668 -31.85 10.51 9.08
C LYS A 668 -31.11 10.94 10.34
N GLU A 669 -29.93 11.59 10.19
CA GLU A 669 -29.26 12.25 11.31
C GLU A 669 -28.89 13.69 10.89
N GLU A 670 -29.91 14.56 10.80
CA GLU A 670 -29.92 15.99 11.05
C GLU A 670 -31.15 16.33 11.87
#